data_9a42eff579aec64bf7929f405a4f009a
#
_entry.id   9a42eff579aec64bf7929f405a4f009a
#
_cell.length_a   1.000
_cell.length_b   1.000
_cell.length_c   1.000
_cell.angle_alpha   90.00
_cell.angle_beta   90.00
_cell.angle_gamma   90.00
#
_symmetry.space_group_name_H-M   'P 1'
#
loop_
_entity.id
_entity.type
_entity.pdbx_description
1 polymer ?
#
loop_
_entity_poly.entity_id
_entity_poly.type
_entity_poly.pdbx_seq_one_letter_code
_entity_poly.pdbx_strand_id
1 'polypeptide(L)'
;MAQVGESTAATVGWSPSARPRRRAGLSIYSILLIMLLSVSVLSSIVVGVIGYVNGSQALRDVAYEKLVEVRESRAREVQSLFDAIENTVVLGAMNETTREAVAAFTAAFDELDRSALDPAAAAEVAAYYDDAFATKLTAATGDDVDGATFAPSRPATVYLQQHYVLPFSDWQAAIAQTDAGDGSAWSRAHALYHPYYRAMTERLDLEDVVMIDARGDVVYTAFKGVDLGTNLLDGPYRLSNLATAYRTAIDRNIAGDVVLADFAPYSPSLGTPAGWAVTPIVDDGQVRGALAIELPIDRINAVMTVGGQWELNGLGASGETYLVGHDLLMRSISRELQADPSRYAQAAVAAGLQPSAADLSVRNGNTLLHQRIDTEAVTRALAGADGTMVERDYLGREVLTAYAPVAVGELNWVIVAQENTAEALAPVEDFTRNLILSTAAMIVFVCLLSLVLAQVFVRPLRRLTLAAQRIASGEEGVQVDAGSSDELADVATAFNDMSRSLQVKSDLIAEQERANEQLILTFMPEGLAARYRHGDEAITQDAEDVTVVFADIMGFEELALTLSSEEAVAKLNDIVRAFDDAAERFGVDRVRTTRQSYLASCGLAVPRVDHARRAVEFARELETILARWSAQQGVDLHLRAGLDSGRVTSGLIGRARVVYDMWGDAVNLAFRVQGDSSEPGIFVTQRVADRIPDTIPVLPAGEIETASGTQRVWRVGAPPAEE
;
A
#
# COMPACT_ATOMS: atom_id res chain seq x y z
N MET A 1 -54.34 46.25 -46.80
CA MET A 1 -54.04 47.20 -45.72
C MET A 1 -52.71 46.68 -45.13
N ALA A 2 -51.61 47.16 -45.61
CA ALA A 2 -50.92 48.41 -45.31
C ALA A 2 -50.32 48.38 -43.89
N GLN A 3 -49.05 48.23 -43.85
CA GLN A 3 -47.97 49.11 -43.33
C GLN A 3 -46.71 48.31 -43.20
N VAL A 4 -45.66 48.50 -44.01
CA VAL A 4 -44.58 49.50 -43.95
C VAL A 4 -44.01 49.64 -42.51
N GLY A 5 -42.83 49.16 -42.29
CA GLY A 5 -42.05 49.37 -41.09
C GLY A 5 -40.55 49.07 -41.36
N GLU A 6 -39.90 50.12 -41.55
CA GLU A 6 -38.45 50.48 -41.46
C GLU A 6 -37.36 49.42 -41.20
N SER A 7 -36.45 49.45 -42.11
CA SER A 7 -35.13 48.93 -42.03
C SER A 7 -34.26 49.76 -41.08
N THR A 8 -33.83 49.17 -40.00
CA THR A 8 -32.70 49.66 -39.15
C THR A 8 -31.45 48.84 -39.37
N ALA A 9 -30.46 49.49 -39.88
CA ALA A 9 -29.10 48.95 -40.05
C ALA A 9 -28.52 48.62 -38.71
N ALA A 10 -28.25 47.32 -38.48
CA ALA A 10 -27.50 46.82 -37.32
C ALA A 10 -26.00 46.91 -37.61
N THR A 11 -25.35 47.82 -36.92
CA THR A 11 -23.90 47.86 -36.78
C THR A 11 -23.44 46.60 -36.09
N VAL A 12 -22.66 45.76 -36.79
CA VAL A 12 -21.99 44.60 -36.24
C VAL A 12 -20.83 45.07 -35.36
N GLY A 13 -21.10 45.19 -34.06
CA GLY A 13 -20.07 45.37 -33.05
C GLY A 13 -19.32 44.06 -32.83
N TRP A 14 -18.04 44.06 -33.10
CA TRP A 14 -17.13 42.99 -32.74
C TRP A 14 -16.99 42.93 -31.20
N SER A 15 -17.69 42.00 -30.54
CA SER A 15 -17.43 41.64 -29.15
C SER A 15 -16.20 40.74 -29.06
N PRO A 16 -15.23 41.03 -28.19
CA PRO A 16 -14.11 40.09 -27.98
C PRO A 16 -14.67 38.80 -27.42
N SER A 17 -14.45 37.70 -28.14
CA SER A 17 -14.82 36.35 -27.74
C SER A 17 -14.38 36.08 -26.32
N ALA A 18 -15.31 35.77 -25.42
CA ALA A 18 -15.07 35.30 -24.06
C ALA A 18 -14.13 34.09 -24.12
N ARG A 19 -12.95 34.21 -23.46
CA ARG A 19 -12.03 33.11 -23.27
C ARG A 19 -12.82 31.95 -22.65
N PRO A 20 -12.77 30.73 -23.19
CA PRO A 20 -13.44 29.58 -22.58
C PRO A 20 -12.89 29.44 -21.17
N ARG A 21 -13.78 29.47 -20.15
CA ARG A 21 -13.47 29.12 -18.79
C ARG A 21 -12.85 27.70 -18.81
N ARG A 22 -11.55 27.58 -18.57
CA ARG A 22 -10.90 26.30 -18.32
C ARG A 22 -11.70 25.64 -17.18
N ARG A 23 -12.45 24.58 -17.48
CA ARG A 23 -12.93 23.66 -16.46
C ARG A 23 -11.71 23.26 -15.69
N ALA A 24 -11.75 23.36 -14.35
CA ALA A 24 -10.70 22.90 -13.45
C ALA A 24 -10.65 21.36 -13.53
N GLY A 25 -10.15 20.84 -14.62
CA GLY A 25 -9.82 19.43 -14.77
C GLY A 25 -8.51 19.17 -14.06
N LEU A 26 -8.46 18.08 -13.31
CA LEU A 26 -7.20 17.58 -12.73
C LEU A 26 -6.16 17.46 -13.84
N SER A 27 -4.93 17.83 -13.56
CA SER A 27 -3.83 17.67 -14.52
C SER A 27 -3.61 16.18 -14.79
N ILE A 28 -3.06 15.82 -15.95
CA ILE A 28 -2.68 14.44 -16.28
C ILE A 28 -1.76 13.87 -15.19
N TYR A 29 -0.88 14.70 -14.62
CA TYR A 29 -0.06 14.36 -13.45
C TYR A 29 -0.91 13.91 -12.27
N SER A 30 -1.90 14.72 -11.90
CA SER A 30 -2.76 14.40 -10.74
C SER A 30 -3.61 13.15 -10.98
N ILE A 31 -4.11 12.96 -12.21
CA ILE A 31 -4.91 11.78 -12.56
C ILE A 31 -4.06 10.51 -12.52
N LEU A 32 -2.87 10.51 -13.13
CA LEU A 32 -1.93 9.38 -13.11
C LEU A 32 -1.46 9.07 -11.69
N LEU A 33 -1.11 10.09 -10.93
CA LEU A 33 -0.69 9.92 -9.53
C LEU A 33 -1.81 9.33 -8.67
N ILE A 34 -3.03 9.87 -8.76
CA ILE A 34 -4.20 9.36 -8.03
C ILE A 34 -4.51 7.93 -8.46
N MET A 35 -4.46 7.62 -9.74
CA MET A 35 -4.71 6.26 -10.24
C MET A 35 -3.66 5.26 -9.72
N LEU A 36 -2.38 5.58 -9.83
CA LEU A 36 -1.29 4.74 -9.33
C LEU A 36 -1.40 4.54 -7.81
N LEU A 37 -1.60 5.62 -7.06
CA LEU A 37 -1.73 5.56 -5.60
C LEU A 37 -2.98 4.77 -5.19
N SER A 38 -4.13 5.04 -5.79
CA SER A 38 -5.38 4.36 -5.42
C SER A 38 -5.33 2.86 -5.70
N VAL A 39 -4.85 2.44 -6.87
CA VAL A 39 -4.70 1.01 -7.21
C VAL A 39 -3.71 0.33 -6.28
N SER A 40 -2.56 0.93 -6.03
CA SER A 40 -1.51 0.33 -5.19
C SER A 40 -1.91 0.27 -3.71
N VAL A 41 -2.50 1.34 -3.18
CA VAL A 41 -2.98 1.36 -1.79
C VAL A 41 -4.13 0.36 -1.62
N LEU A 42 -5.08 0.32 -2.53
CA LEU A 42 -6.19 -0.63 -2.48
C LEU A 42 -5.68 -2.09 -2.55
N SER A 43 -4.75 -2.37 -3.47
CA SER A 43 -4.12 -3.69 -3.56
C SER A 43 -3.39 -4.08 -2.29
N SER A 44 -2.61 -3.16 -1.69
CA SER A 44 -1.90 -3.41 -0.43
C SER A 44 -2.85 -3.70 0.73
N ILE A 45 -3.97 -2.96 0.80
CA ILE A 45 -5.01 -3.20 1.82
C ILE A 45 -5.65 -4.57 1.63
N VAL A 46 -6.02 -4.92 0.39
CA VAL A 46 -6.64 -6.23 0.08
C VAL A 46 -5.71 -7.39 0.46
N VAL A 47 -4.43 -7.31 0.07
CA VAL A 47 -3.43 -8.32 0.43
C VAL A 47 -3.22 -8.38 1.94
N GLY A 48 -3.16 -7.23 2.61
CA GLY A 48 -3.06 -7.13 4.06
C GLY A 48 -4.25 -7.78 4.77
N VAL A 49 -5.48 -7.51 4.33
CA VAL A 49 -6.70 -8.11 4.90
C VAL A 49 -6.72 -9.63 4.69
N ILE A 50 -6.40 -10.11 3.49
CA ILE A 50 -6.34 -11.56 3.20
C ILE A 50 -5.24 -12.21 4.07
N GLY A 51 -4.06 -11.58 4.17
CA GLY A 51 -2.97 -12.05 5.03
C GLY A 51 -3.39 -12.11 6.50
N TYR A 52 -4.09 -11.08 7.00
CA TYR A 52 -4.60 -11.04 8.37
C TYR A 52 -5.60 -12.17 8.65
N VAL A 53 -6.61 -12.32 7.80
CA VAL A 53 -7.65 -13.34 8.01
C VAL A 53 -7.04 -14.74 8.01
N ASN A 54 -6.27 -15.08 6.96
CA ASN A 54 -5.68 -16.42 6.83
C ASN A 54 -4.60 -16.68 7.90
N GLY A 55 -3.72 -15.72 8.14
CA GLY A 55 -2.63 -15.87 9.10
C GLY A 55 -3.12 -15.95 10.54
N SER A 56 -4.08 -15.09 10.92
CA SER A 56 -4.65 -15.12 12.27
C SER A 56 -5.43 -16.40 12.53
N GLN A 57 -6.15 -16.90 11.53
CA GLN A 57 -6.88 -18.16 11.64
C GLN A 57 -5.92 -19.35 11.78
N ALA A 58 -4.92 -19.44 10.91
CA ALA A 58 -3.93 -20.51 10.98
C ALA A 58 -3.19 -20.56 12.34
N LEU A 59 -2.82 -19.39 12.88
CA LEU A 59 -2.16 -19.34 14.21
C LEU A 59 -3.12 -19.72 15.34
N ARG A 60 -4.41 -19.37 15.23
CA ARG A 60 -5.42 -19.85 16.21
C ARG A 60 -5.60 -21.35 16.14
N ASP A 61 -5.70 -21.90 14.94
CA ASP A 61 -5.86 -23.34 14.74
C ASP A 61 -4.67 -24.10 15.34
N VAL A 62 -3.44 -23.60 15.15
CA VAL A 62 -2.24 -24.17 15.77
C VAL A 62 -2.30 -24.11 17.30
N ALA A 63 -2.81 -23.02 17.90
CA ALA A 63 -2.96 -22.93 19.34
C ALA A 63 -3.97 -23.96 19.87
N TYR A 64 -5.07 -24.18 19.16
CA TYR A 64 -6.03 -25.23 19.54
C TYR A 64 -5.47 -26.64 19.35
N GLU A 65 -4.82 -26.92 18.21
CA GLU A 65 -4.19 -28.22 17.95
C GLU A 65 -3.17 -28.58 19.03
N LYS A 66 -2.32 -27.62 19.44
CA LYS A 66 -1.37 -27.79 20.55
C LYS A 66 -2.05 -28.24 21.84
N LEU A 67 -3.15 -27.57 22.23
CA LEU A 67 -3.90 -27.93 23.44
C LEU A 67 -4.54 -29.31 23.32
N VAL A 68 -5.06 -29.66 22.14
CA VAL A 68 -5.61 -30.99 21.88
C VAL A 68 -4.53 -32.07 22.01
N GLU A 69 -3.35 -31.84 21.42
CA GLU A 69 -2.23 -32.79 21.53
C GLU A 69 -1.80 -33.00 22.99
N VAL A 70 -1.67 -31.90 23.77
CA VAL A 70 -1.35 -31.97 25.18
C VAL A 70 -2.41 -32.76 25.95
N ARG A 71 -3.70 -32.44 25.75
CA ARG A 71 -4.82 -33.14 26.37
C ARG A 71 -4.78 -34.64 26.05
N GLU A 72 -4.63 -35.01 24.78
CA GLU A 72 -4.57 -36.43 24.36
C GLU A 72 -3.36 -37.16 24.92
N SER A 73 -2.20 -36.50 24.96
CA SER A 73 -1.01 -37.09 25.54
C SER A 73 -1.24 -37.40 27.03
N ARG A 74 -1.78 -36.42 27.78
CA ARG A 74 -2.07 -36.63 29.21
C ARG A 74 -3.16 -37.67 29.45
N ALA A 75 -4.22 -37.67 28.61
CA ALA A 75 -5.27 -38.69 28.69
C ALA A 75 -4.71 -40.09 28.52
N ARG A 76 -3.85 -40.31 27.52
CA ARG A 76 -3.19 -41.62 27.32
C ARG A 76 -2.27 -42.00 28.48
N GLU A 77 -1.54 -41.04 29.05
CA GLU A 77 -0.66 -41.31 30.21
C GLU A 77 -1.46 -41.70 31.43
N VAL A 78 -2.60 -41.03 31.70
CA VAL A 78 -3.54 -41.39 32.78
C VAL A 78 -4.11 -42.79 32.53
N GLN A 79 -4.60 -43.09 31.34
CA GLN A 79 -5.10 -44.41 30.98
C GLN A 79 -4.06 -45.49 31.20
N SER A 80 -2.82 -45.29 30.71
CA SER A 80 -1.71 -46.24 30.91
C SER A 80 -1.37 -46.43 32.38
N LEU A 81 -1.47 -45.36 33.21
CA LEU A 81 -1.26 -45.46 34.66
C LEU A 81 -2.32 -46.36 35.28
N PHE A 82 -3.59 -46.18 34.95
CA PHE A 82 -4.68 -46.97 35.49
C PHE A 82 -4.63 -48.43 35.00
N ASP A 83 -4.34 -48.65 33.73
CA ASP A 83 -4.10 -50.00 33.16
C ASP A 83 -2.97 -50.74 33.91
N ALA A 84 -1.91 -50.03 34.28
CA ALA A 84 -0.81 -50.60 35.06
C ALA A 84 -1.26 -50.93 36.51
N ILE A 85 -2.07 -50.08 37.12
CA ILE A 85 -2.62 -50.34 38.47
C ILE A 85 -3.58 -51.52 38.45
N GLU A 86 -4.52 -51.55 37.50
CA GLU A 86 -5.44 -52.70 37.33
C GLU A 86 -4.68 -54.00 37.10
N ASN A 87 -3.70 -54.04 36.21
CA ASN A 87 -2.87 -55.21 35.97
C ASN A 87 -2.10 -55.59 37.24
N THR A 88 -1.63 -54.64 38.02
CA THR A 88 -0.88 -54.88 39.24
C THR A 88 -1.77 -55.55 40.32
N VAL A 89 -2.99 -54.99 40.52
CA VAL A 89 -3.92 -55.55 41.49
C VAL A 89 -4.41 -56.94 41.10
N VAL A 90 -4.70 -57.17 39.80
CA VAL A 90 -5.12 -58.47 39.26
C VAL A 90 -4.01 -59.52 39.42
N LEU A 91 -2.80 -59.24 38.95
CA LEU A 91 -1.68 -60.17 39.09
C LEU A 91 -1.32 -60.39 40.55
N GLY A 92 -1.42 -59.35 41.40
CA GLY A 92 -1.27 -59.47 42.84
C GLY A 92 -2.26 -60.44 43.47
N ALA A 93 -3.58 -60.28 43.15
CA ALA A 93 -4.60 -61.16 43.69
C ALA A 93 -4.53 -62.61 43.17
N MET A 94 -4.06 -62.81 41.94
CA MET A 94 -3.87 -64.15 41.35
C MET A 94 -2.64 -64.87 41.87
N ASN A 95 -1.73 -64.18 42.55
CA ASN A 95 -0.48 -64.76 43.08
C ASN A 95 -0.76 -65.72 44.21
N GLU A 96 -0.10 -66.92 44.19
CA GLU A 96 -0.20 -67.93 45.25
C GLU A 96 0.16 -67.32 46.62
N THR A 97 1.24 -66.51 46.64
CA THR A 97 1.68 -65.87 47.91
C THR A 97 0.56 -64.99 48.51
N THR A 98 -0.27 -64.37 47.69
CA THR A 98 -1.40 -63.50 48.14
C THR A 98 -2.56 -64.38 48.72
N ARG A 99 -2.84 -65.50 48.05
CA ARG A 99 -3.81 -66.47 48.55
C ARG A 99 -3.42 -67.04 49.90
N GLU A 100 -2.12 -67.48 50.02
CA GLU A 100 -1.60 -67.90 51.28
C GLU A 100 -1.57 -66.82 52.34
N ALA A 101 -1.19 -65.57 51.98
CA ALA A 101 -1.14 -64.46 52.91
C ALA A 101 -2.52 -64.10 53.47
N VAL A 102 -3.54 -63.98 52.60
CA VAL A 102 -4.91 -63.64 53.09
C VAL A 102 -5.43 -64.75 54.00
N ALA A 103 -5.21 -66.02 53.65
CA ALA A 103 -5.60 -67.15 54.48
C ALA A 103 -4.87 -67.15 55.85
N ALA A 104 -3.56 -66.88 55.85
CA ALA A 104 -2.75 -66.81 57.07
C ALA A 104 -3.15 -65.65 57.97
N PHE A 105 -3.36 -64.40 57.35
CA PHE A 105 -3.80 -63.26 58.11
C PHE A 105 -5.20 -63.44 58.65
N THR A 106 -6.14 -63.99 57.87
CA THR A 106 -7.49 -64.27 58.33
C THR A 106 -7.55 -65.21 59.49
N ALA A 107 -6.77 -66.35 59.37
CA ALA A 107 -6.70 -67.30 60.46
C ALA A 107 -6.06 -66.74 61.75
N ALA A 108 -4.99 -65.95 61.61
CA ALA A 108 -4.38 -65.25 62.70
C ALA A 108 -5.23 -64.16 63.34
N PHE A 109 -6.00 -63.47 62.52
CA PHE A 109 -7.00 -62.49 62.98
C PHE A 109 -8.10 -63.15 63.81
N ASP A 110 -8.60 -64.30 63.35
CA ASP A 110 -9.59 -65.10 64.07
C ASP A 110 -9.04 -65.63 65.40
N GLU A 111 -7.75 -65.92 65.48
CA GLU A 111 -7.11 -66.32 66.74
C GLU A 111 -7.13 -65.15 67.73
N LEU A 112 -6.70 -63.99 67.30
CA LEU A 112 -6.72 -62.79 68.15
C LEU A 112 -8.11 -62.42 68.59
N ASP A 113 -9.10 -62.49 67.65
CA ASP A 113 -10.51 -62.10 67.94
C ASP A 113 -11.21 -63.03 68.95
N ARG A 114 -10.76 -64.26 69.06
CA ARG A 114 -11.19 -65.21 70.09
C ARG A 114 -10.55 -64.98 71.41
N SER A 115 -9.50 -64.18 71.51
CA SER A 115 -8.88 -63.83 72.75
C SER A 115 -9.71 -62.87 73.58
N ALA A 116 -9.50 -62.91 74.91
CA ALA A 116 -10.19 -61.93 75.75
C ALA A 116 -9.67 -60.52 75.46
N LEU A 117 -10.60 -59.57 75.41
CA LEU A 117 -10.24 -58.16 75.24
C LEU A 117 -9.40 -57.72 76.46
N ASP A 118 -8.21 -57.18 76.28
CA ASP A 118 -7.46 -56.49 77.30
C ASP A 118 -8.03 -55.11 77.56
N PRO A 119 -8.59 -54.86 78.79
CA PRO A 119 -9.18 -53.59 79.11
C PRO A 119 -8.19 -52.43 79.11
N ALA A 120 -6.92 -52.68 79.40
CA ALA A 120 -5.87 -51.65 79.37
C ALA A 120 -5.52 -51.25 77.97
N ALA A 121 -5.36 -52.22 77.08
CA ALA A 121 -5.16 -51.97 75.66
C ALA A 121 -6.36 -51.28 75.04
N ALA A 122 -7.58 -51.69 75.36
CA ALA A 122 -8.75 -51.04 74.83
C ALA A 122 -8.86 -49.57 75.26
N ALA A 123 -8.52 -49.27 76.54
CA ALA A 123 -8.51 -47.89 77.03
C ALA A 123 -7.41 -47.03 76.34
N GLU A 124 -6.23 -47.60 76.13
CA GLU A 124 -5.12 -46.95 75.45
C GLU A 124 -5.48 -46.61 73.96
N VAL A 125 -6.07 -47.57 73.25
CA VAL A 125 -6.56 -47.33 71.90
C VAL A 125 -7.67 -46.34 71.82
N ALA A 126 -8.67 -46.40 72.73
CA ALA A 126 -9.74 -45.42 72.80
C ALA A 126 -9.24 -44.01 73.09
N ALA A 127 -8.28 -43.84 74.02
CA ALA A 127 -7.65 -42.52 74.23
C ALA A 127 -6.92 -41.98 73.02
N TYR A 128 -6.24 -42.85 72.24
CA TYR A 128 -5.66 -42.43 70.99
C TYR A 128 -6.71 -41.87 70.03
N TYR A 129 -7.85 -42.49 69.87
CA TYR A 129 -8.93 -42.01 69.03
C TYR A 129 -9.49 -40.66 69.46
N ASP A 130 -9.67 -40.47 70.76
CA ASP A 130 -10.25 -39.22 71.32
C ASP A 130 -9.23 -38.07 71.26
N ASP A 131 -7.99 -38.32 71.69
CA ASP A 131 -6.97 -37.27 71.85
C ASP A 131 -6.21 -36.94 70.57
N ALA A 132 -5.79 -37.96 69.84
CA ALA A 132 -4.88 -37.79 68.69
C ALA A 132 -5.62 -37.86 67.35
N PHE A 133 -6.38 -38.91 67.09
CA PHE A 133 -7.03 -39.15 65.84
C PHE A 133 -8.14 -38.10 65.53
N ALA A 134 -9.11 -37.94 66.47
CA ALA A 134 -10.22 -36.99 66.31
C ALA A 134 -9.70 -35.56 66.16
N THR A 135 -8.68 -35.18 66.97
CA THR A 135 -8.09 -33.83 66.88
C THR A 135 -7.47 -33.58 65.50
N LYS A 136 -6.69 -34.56 64.96
CA LYS A 136 -6.05 -34.44 63.63
C LYS A 136 -7.09 -34.45 62.52
N LEU A 137 -8.10 -35.33 62.61
CA LEU A 137 -9.15 -35.43 61.60
C LEU A 137 -10.00 -34.15 61.57
N THR A 138 -10.42 -33.60 62.74
CA THR A 138 -11.09 -32.31 62.87
C THR A 138 -10.26 -31.17 62.24
N ALA A 139 -8.96 -31.13 62.53
CA ALA A 139 -8.05 -30.13 61.95
C ALA A 139 -7.92 -30.25 60.43
N ALA A 140 -7.92 -31.45 59.86
CA ALA A 140 -7.77 -31.70 58.43
C ALA A 140 -9.09 -31.47 57.66
N THR A 141 -10.24 -31.87 58.21
CA THR A 141 -11.53 -31.76 57.52
C THR A 141 -12.29 -30.49 57.85
N GLY A 142 -12.08 -29.90 59.01
CA GLY A 142 -12.85 -28.79 59.55
C GLY A 142 -14.16 -29.22 60.22
N ASP A 143 -14.48 -30.53 60.27
CA ASP A 143 -15.68 -31.08 60.90
C ASP A 143 -15.36 -31.44 62.35
N ASP A 144 -16.37 -31.29 63.23
CA ASP A 144 -16.26 -31.71 64.67
C ASP A 144 -16.40 -33.24 64.77
N VAL A 145 -15.30 -33.92 65.07
CA VAL A 145 -15.20 -35.38 65.03
C VAL A 145 -15.20 -35.94 66.49
N ASP A 146 -16.14 -36.84 66.75
CA ASP A 146 -16.16 -37.63 67.98
C ASP A 146 -15.31 -38.92 67.83
N GLY A 147 -14.20 -38.99 68.54
CA GLY A 147 -13.29 -40.13 68.51
C GLY A 147 -13.89 -41.47 68.90
N ALA A 148 -14.87 -41.45 69.83
CA ALA A 148 -15.53 -42.64 70.25
C ALA A 148 -16.29 -43.39 69.14
N THR A 149 -16.69 -42.68 68.09
CA THR A 149 -17.36 -43.26 66.90
C THR A 149 -16.42 -44.22 66.13
N PHE A 150 -15.14 -44.02 66.23
CA PHE A 150 -14.10 -44.77 65.46
C PHE A 150 -13.40 -45.81 66.41
N ALA A 151 -13.47 -45.70 67.70
CA ALA A 151 -12.77 -46.55 68.65
C ALA A 151 -13.22 -48.02 68.54
N PRO A 152 -12.27 -48.95 68.31
CA PRO A 152 -12.60 -50.34 68.13
C PRO A 152 -12.97 -51.03 69.44
N SER A 153 -13.80 -52.04 69.31
CA SER A 153 -14.27 -52.84 70.47
C SER A 153 -13.90 -54.35 70.30
N ARG A 154 -13.43 -54.74 69.11
CA ARG A 154 -13.07 -56.14 68.84
C ARG A 154 -11.67 -56.42 69.37
N PRO A 155 -11.42 -57.61 70.02
CA PRO A 155 -10.10 -57.96 70.57
C PRO A 155 -8.96 -57.93 69.52
N ALA A 156 -9.19 -58.46 68.31
CA ALA A 156 -8.19 -58.49 67.23
C ALA A 156 -7.83 -57.06 66.81
N THR A 157 -8.83 -56.16 66.61
CA THR A 157 -8.61 -54.78 66.15
C THR A 157 -7.82 -54.00 67.20
N VAL A 158 -8.22 -54.08 68.47
CA VAL A 158 -7.52 -53.42 69.61
C VAL A 158 -6.06 -53.89 69.65
N TYR A 159 -5.86 -55.20 69.56
CA TYR A 159 -4.54 -55.78 69.61
C TYR A 159 -3.64 -55.28 68.45
N LEU A 160 -4.14 -55.35 67.23
CA LEU A 160 -3.39 -54.93 66.06
C LEU A 160 -3.06 -53.44 66.09
N GLN A 161 -4.01 -52.60 66.47
CA GLN A 161 -3.79 -51.16 66.54
C GLN A 161 -2.79 -50.80 67.64
N GLN A 162 -2.85 -51.47 68.83
CA GLN A 162 -1.88 -51.23 69.90
C GLN A 162 -0.43 -51.55 69.48
N HIS A 163 -0.24 -52.63 68.73
CA HIS A 163 1.11 -53.10 68.36
C HIS A 163 1.64 -52.55 67.04
N TYR A 164 0.76 -52.14 66.07
CA TYR A 164 1.15 -51.80 64.73
C TYR A 164 0.71 -50.40 64.26
N VAL A 165 -0.18 -49.72 65.01
CA VAL A 165 -0.62 -48.35 64.65
C VAL A 165 -0.11 -47.34 65.69
N LEU A 166 -0.41 -47.53 66.98
CA LEU A 166 -0.08 -46.58 68.03
C LEU A 166 1.41 -46.29 68.23
N PRO A 167 2.32 -47.26 68.04
CA PRO A 167 3.76 -47.01 68.24
C PRO A 167 4.40 -46.02 67.26
N PHE A 168 3.70 -45.67 66.19
CA PHE A 168 4.24 -44.86 65.11
C PHE A 168 3.54 -43.51 64.96
N SER A 169 4.31 -42.47 64.82
CA SER A 169 3.81 -41.11 64.54
C SER A 169 3.73 -40.81 63.04
N ASP A 170 4.42 -41.62 62.19
CA ASP A 170 4.41 -41.48 60.74
C ASP A 170 4.33 -42.84 60.05
N TRP A 171 3.80 -42.87 58.86
CA TRP A 171 3.56 -44.08 58.07
C TRP A 171 4.85 -44.73 57.50
N GLN A 172 5.90 -43.94 57.28
CA GLN A 172 7.18 -44.51 56.82
C GLN A 172 7.86 -45.33 57.87
N ALA A 173 7.76 -44.95 59.15
CA ALA A 173 8.20 -45.72 60.27
C ALA A 173 7.33 -46.99 60.46
N ALA A 174 6.01 -46.86 60.27
CA ALA A 174 5.07 -47.96 60.38
C ALA A 174 5.27 -49.03 59.29
N ILE A 175 5.51 -48.66 58.01
CA ILE A 175 5.77 -49.58 56.92
C ILE A 175 7.14 -50.33 57.10
N ALA A 176 8.08 -49.73 57.81
CA ALA A 176 9.38 -50.36 58.07
C ALA A 176 9.35 -51.51 59.09
N GLN A 177 8.29 -51.51 59.94
CA GLN A 177 8.13 -52.54 60.92
C GLN A 177 7.76 -53.92 60.31
N THR A 178 8.52 -54.95 60.50
CA THR A 178 8.21 -56.31 60.01
C THR A 178 7.67 -57.26 61.08
N ASP A 179 7.99 -57.05 62.34
CA ASP A 179 7.54 -57.89 63.48
C ASP A 179 7.45 -57.00 64.71
N ALA A 180 6.37 -57.08 65.46
CA ALA A 180 6.21 -56.40 66.75
C ALA A 180 6.94 -57.12 67.91
N GLY A 181 7.45 -58.29 67.68
CA GLY A 181 8.14 -59.11 68.71
C GLY A 181 7.22 -59.69 69.77
N ASP A 182 5.93 -59.73 69.53
CA ASP A 182 4.90 -60.20 70.44
C ASP A 182 4.62 -61.68 70.37
N GLY A 183 5.17 -62.35 69.36
CA GLY A 183 5.08 -63.83 69.16
C GLY A 183 3.67 -64.26 68.68
N SER A 184 2.75 -63.37 68.33
CA SER A 184 1.42 -63.68 67.76
C SER A 184 1.53 -64.44 66.43
N ALA A 185 0.45 -65.15 66.08
CA ALA A 185 0.33 -65.75 64.75
C ALA A 185 0.29 -64.68 63.65
N TRP A 186 -0.32 -63.55 63.96
CA TRP A 186 -0.42 -62.45 63.04
C TRP A 186 0.96 -61.82 62.75
N SER A 187 1.77 -61.58 63.81
CA SER A 187 3.11 -61.00 63.64
C SER A 187 4.05 -62.00 62.89
N ARG A 188 3.91 -63.31 63.06
CA ARG A 188 4.64 -64.26 62.23
C ARG A 188 4.22 -64.22 60.73
N ALA A 189 2.92 -64.13 60.45
CA ALA A 189 2.44 -63.98 59.11
C ALA A 189 2.93 -62.66 58.53
N HIS A 190 2.89 -61.60 59.32
CA HIS A 190 3.35 -60.30 58.91
C HIS A 190 4.86 -60.29 58.57
N ALA A 191 5.68 -60.84 59.39
CA ALA A 191 7.14 -60.99 59.14
C ALA A 191 7.46 -61.80 57.87
N LEU A 192 6.59 -62.77 57.51
CA LEU A 192 6.75 -63.58 56.32
C LEU A 192 6.32 -62.85 55.02
N TYR A 193 5.13 -62.18 55.01
CA TYR A 193 4.52 -61.65 53.78
C TYR A 193 4.75 -60.17 53.60
N HIS A 194 4.86 -59.37 54.66
CA HIS A 194 4.99 -57.91 54.60
C HIS A 194 6.23 -57.49 53.78
N PRO A 195 7.42 -58.07 53.78
CA PRO A 195 8.53 -57.66 52.95
C PRO A 195 8.16 -57.60 51.42
N TYR A 196 7.31 -58.53 50.95
CA TYR A 196 6.86 -58.55 49.57
C TYR A 196 5.95 -57.36 49.28
N TYR A 197 4.94 -57.10 50.08
CA TYR A 197 3.98 -55.99 49.88
C TYR A 197 4.61 -54.63 50.10
N ARG A 198 5.53 -54.53 51.07
CA ARG A 198 6.33 -53.34 51.25
C ARG A 198 7.16 -53.03 50.01
N ALA A 199 7.85 -54.03 49.46
CA ALA A 199 8.66 -53.85 48.24
C ALA A 199 7.76 -53.50 47.03
N MET A 200 6.54 -54.06 46.97
CA MET A 200 5.54 -53.73 45.96
C MET A 200 5.10 -52.26 46.09
N THR A 201 4.75 -51.78 47.26
CA THR A 201 4.34 -50.42 47.55
C THR A 201 5.47 -49.44 47.23
N GLU A 202 6.68 -49.66 47.75
CA GLU A 202 7.84 -48.78 47.51
C GLU A 202 8.30 -48.74 46.07
N ARG A 203 8.29 -49.86 45.31
CA ARG A 203 8.79 -49.93 43.92
C ARG A 203 7.79 -49.43 42.92
N LEU A 204 6.51 -49.57 43.17
CA LEU A 204 5.43 -49.16 42.29
C LEU A 204 4.83 -47.80 42.70
N ASP A 205 5.38 -47.21 43.78
CA ASP A 205 4.96 -45.91 44.29
C ASP A 205 3.45 -45.89 44.54
N LEU A 206 2.97 -46.89 45.32
CA LEU A 206 1.57 -47.04 45.68
C LEU A 206 1.34 -46.37 47.03
N GLU A 207 0.14 -45.83 47.24
CA GLU A 207 -0.25 -45.20 48.53
C GLU A 207 -0.44 -46.25 49.61
N ASP A 208 -1.20 -47.32 49.38
CA ASP A 208 -1.32 -48.49 50.28
C ASP A 208 -1.73 -49.75 49.53
N VAL A 209 -1.45 -50.91 50.13
CA VAL A 209 -1.90 -52.24 49.71
C VAL A 209 -2.65 -52.86 50.89
N VAL A 210 -3.92 -53.17 50.69
CA VAL A 210 -4.84 -53.63 51.72
C VAL A 210 -5.38 -55.02 51.37
N MET A 211 -5.38 -55.97 52.34
CA MET A 211 -6.08 -57.24 52.22
C MET A 211 -7.30 -57.25 53.15
N ILE A 212 -8.43 -57.61 52.56
CA ILE A 212 -9.72 -57.69 53.22
C ILE A 212 -10.19 -59.15 53.13
N ASP A 213 -10.57 -59.75 54.20
CA ASP A 213 -11.04 -61.14 54.19
C ASP A 213 -12.49 -61.22 53.62
N ALA A 214 -13.03 -62.43 53.46
CA ALA A 214 -14.34 -62.66 52.90
C ALA A 214 -15.50 -62.15 53.81
N ARG A 215 -15.24 -61.76 55.03
CA ARG A 215 -16.18 -61.20 55.99
C ARG A 215 -16.15 -59.67 56.03
N GLY A 216 -15.20 -59.08 55.32
CA GLY A 216 -14.99 -57.65 55.31
C GLY A 216 -13.99 -57.12 56.34
N ASP A 217 -13.27 -57.99 57.04
CA ASP A 217 -12.26 -57.58 58.01
C ASP A 217 -10.99 -57.15 57.24
N VAL A 218 -10.47 -55.96 57.54
CA VAL A 218 -9.16 -55.50 57.02
C VAL A 218 -8.05 -56.24 57.79
N VAL A 219 -7.61 -57.33 57.24
CA VAL A 219 -6.64 -58.25 57.91
C VAL A 219 -5.19 -57.84 57.73
N TYR A 220 -4.91 -56.96 56.75
CA TYR A 220 -3.57 -56.45 56.48
C TYR A 220 -3.65 -55.09 55.76
N THR A 221 -2.80 -54.16 56.15
CA THR A 221 -2.42 -52.97 55.31
C THR A 221 -0.90 -52.84 55.34
N ALA A 222 -0.31 -52.31 54.24
CA ALA A 222 1.13 -52.12 54.18
C ALA A 222 1.56 -50.96 55.09
N PHE A 223 0.82 -49.87 55.11
CA PHE A 223 1.09 -48.68 55.92
C PHE A 223 0.52 -48.74 57.33
N LYS A 224 -0.32 -49.75 57.66
CA LYS A 224 -0.88 -49.96 59.01
C LYS A 224 -1.67 -48.72 59.49
N GLY A 225 -2.64 -48.30 58.70
CA GLY A 225 -3.58 -47.26 59.05
C GLY A 225 -4.55 -47.68 60.20
N VAL A 226 -5.33 -46.77 60.72
CA VAL A 226 -6.35 -47.03 61.77
C VAL A 226 -7.51 -47.91 61.29
N ASP A 227 -7.58 -48.21 60.01
CA ASP A 227 -8.49 -49.19 59.39
C ASP A 227 -8.01 -50.65 59.59
N LEU A 228 -6.73 -50.87 59.92
CA LEU A 228 -6.24 -52.20 60.23
C LEU A 228 -7.05 -52.88 61.34
N GLY A 229 -7.59 -54.04 61.03
CA GLY A 229 -8.42 -54.84 61.92
C GLY A 229 -9.89 -54.41 61.98
N THR A 230 -10.28 -53.31 61.27
CA THR A 230 -11.70 -52.90 61.27
C THR A 230 -12.49 -53.66 60.21
N ASN A 231 -13.82 -53.67 60.35
CA ASN A 231 -14.69 -54.33 59.40
C ASN A 231 -15.33 -53.30 58.46
N LEU A 232 -15.26 -53.56 57.11
CA LEU A 232 -15.82 -52.68 56.08
C LEU A 232 -17.32 -52.84 55.88
N LEU A 233 -17.99 -53.85 56.50
CA LEU A 233 -19.42 -54.06 56.35
C LEU A 233 -20.22 -53.45 57.48
N ASP A 234 -19.70 -53.49 58.71
CA ASP A 234 -20.40 -53.03 59.92
C ASP A 234 -19.58 -52.09 60.81
N GLY A 235 -18.27 -51.94 60.54
CA GLY A 235 -17.37 -51.08 61.30
C GLY A 235 -17.51 -49.57 60.99
N PRO A 236 -16.60 -48.76 61.57
CA PRO A 236 -16.65 -47.29 61.46
C PRO A 236 -16.51 -46.81 60.04
N TYR A 237 -15.82 -47.55 59.17
CA TYR A 237 -15.54 -47.15 57.76
C TYR A 237 -16.47 -47.81 56.73
N ARG A 238 -17.62 -48.38 57.16
CA ARG A 238 -18.63 -49.05 56.31
C ARG A 238 -19.23 -48.21 55.19
N LEU A 239 -19.17 -46.88 55.31
CA LEU A 239 -19.67 -45.93 54.31
C LEU A 239 -18.57 -45.41 53.39
N SER A 240 -17.33 -45.88 53.51
CA SER A 240 -16.23 -45.43 52.64
C SER A 240 -16.39 -45.97 51.21
N ASN A 241 -15.71 -45.31 50.30
CA ASN A 241 -15.59 -45.77 48.91
C ASN A 241 -14.88 -47.15 48.80
N LEU A 242 -13.89 -47.42 49.66
CA LEU A 242 -13.25 -48.75 49.78
C LEU A 242 -14.27 -49.82 50.17
N ALA A 243 -15.13 -49.55 51.18
CA ALA A 243 -16.17 -50.50 51.59
C ALA A 243 -17.20 -50.76 50.47
N THR A 244 -17.50 -49.76 49.68
CA THR A 244 -18.40 -49.87 48.50
C THR A 244 -17.77 -50.69 47.39
N ALA A 245 -16.50 -50.42 47.07
CA ALA A 245 -15.75 -51.17 46.04
C ALA A 245 -15.55 -52.63 46.46
N TYR A 246 -15.22 -52.88 47.75
CA TYR A 246 -15.10 -54.24 48.31
C TYR A 246 -16.42 -55.01 48.14
N ARG A 247 -17.57 -54.47 48.57
CA ARG A 247 -18.89 -55.13 48.39
C ARG A 247 -19.16 -55.48 46.91
N THR A 248 -18.88 -54.50 46.00
CA THR A 248 -19.12 -54.72 44.58
C THR A 248 -18.19 -55.83 44.02
N ALA A 249 -16.91 -55.85 44.40
CA ALA A 249 -15.96 -56.85 43.95
C ALA A 249 -16.33 -58.28 44.46
N ILE A 250 -16.74 -58.42 45.75
CA ILE A 250 -17.21 -59.69 46.30
C ILE A 250 -18.51 -60.15 45.67
N ASP A 251 -19.46 -59.25 45.48
CA ASP A 251 -20.76 -59.58 44.86
C ASP A 251 -20.62 -60.02 43.42
N ARG A 252 -19.70 -59.35 42.64
CA ARG A 252 -19.37 -59.78 41.25
C ARG A 252 -18.75 -61.15 41.20
N ASN A 253 -17.88 -61.48 42.17
CA ASN A 253 -17.17 -62.76 42.33
C ASN A 253 -16.52 -63.27 41.01
N ILE A 254 -15.87 -62.37 40.27
CA ILE A 254 -15.18 -62.69 39.03
C ILE A 254 -13.67 -62.52 39.24
N ALA A 255 -12.92 -63.61 39.13
CA ALA A 255 -11.47 -63.53 39.25
C ALA A 255 -10.88 -62.60 38.17
N GLY A 256 -10.07 -61.64 38.58
CA GLY A 256 -9.46 -60.65 37.69
C GLY A 256 -10.38 -59.47 37.28
N ASP A 257 -11.60 -59.39 37.79
CA ASP A 257 -12.45 -58.21 37.65
C ASP A 257 -11.97 -57.14 38.67
N VAL A 258 -11.81 -55.91 38.17
CA VAL A 258 -11.34 -54.80 39.03
C VAL A 258 -12.47 -53.79 39.18
N VAL A 259 -12.76 -53.45 40.42
CA VAL A 259 -13.68 -52.35 40.75
C VAL A 259 -12.83 -51.13 41.11
N LEU A 260 -12.95 -50.09 40.29
CA LEU A 260 -12.35 -48.78 40.60
C LEU A 260 -13.31 -47.95 41.42
N ALA A 261 -12.87 -47.45 42.58
CA ALA A 261 -13.59 -46.47 43.37
C ALA A 261 -12.95 -45.08 43.19
N ASP A 262 -13.76 -44.12 42.80
CA ASP A 262 -13.33 -42.71 42.68
C ASP A 262 -12.88 -42.14 44.03
N PHE A 263 -12.05 -41.11 43.96
CA PHE A 263 -11.57 -40.43 45.15
C PHE A 263 -12.76 -39.92 46.03
N ALA A 264 -12.61 -40.20 47.31
CA ALA A 264 -13.51 -39.68 48.35
C ALA A 264 -12.70 -39.38 49.62
N PRO A 265 -13.16 -38.48 50.50
CA PRO A 265 -12.50 -38.26 51.79
C PRO A 265 -12.39 -39.60 52.56
N TYR A 266 -11.20 -40.00 52.95
CA TYR A 266 -10.96 -41.28 53.70
C TYR A 266 -10.51 -40.98 55.12
N SER A 267 -11.41 -41.25 56.06
CA SER A 267 -11.13 -40.92 57.47
C SER A 267 -9.90 -41.59 58.04
N PRO A 268 -9.53 -42.88 57.71
CA PRO A 268 -8.30 -43.48 58.20
C PRO A 268 -7.03 -42.72 57.77
N SER A 269 -7.05 -42.06 56.59
CA SER A 269 -5.98 -41.20 56.12
C SER A 269 -6.22 -39.71 56.48
N LEU A 270 -6.88 -39.45 57.63
CA LEU A 270 -7.18 -38.12 58.18
C LEU A 270 -7.96 -37.24 57.18
N GLY A 271 -8.89 -37.84 56.42
CA GLY A 271 -9.69 -37.14 55.43
C GLY A 271 -8.98 -36.83 54.11
N THR A 272 -7.77 -37.22 53.92
CA THR A 272 -7.07 -37.17 52.62
C THR A 272 -7.87 -37.95 51.59
N PRO A 273 -8.10 -37.40 50.39
CA PRO A 273 -8.79 -38.14 49.33
C PRO A 273 -8.12 -39.45 49.00
N ALA A 274 -8.81 -40.58 49.09
CA ALA A 274 -8.35 -41.89 48.64
C ALA A 274 -9.26 -42.47 47.59
N GLY A 275 -8.67 -43.03 46.53
CA GLY A 275 -9.32 -43.83 45.49
C GLY A 275 -8.81 -45.25 45.53
N TRP A 276 -9.54 -46.22 45.03
CA TRP A 276 -9.18 -47.62 45.19
C TRP A 276 -9.36 -48.45 43.93
N ALA A 277 -8.43 -49.39 43.71
CA ALA A 277 -8.57 -50.48 42.73
C ALA A 277 -8.73 -51.77 43.52
N VAL A 278 -9.91 -52.41 43.46
CA VAL A 278 -10.24 -53.58 44.28
C VAL A 278 -10.54 -54.79 43.38
N THR A 279 -9.94 -55.92 43.66
CA THR A 279 -10.22 -57.19 42.96
C THR A 279 -10.40 -58.34 43.93
N PRO A 280 -11.34 -59.31 43.70
CA PRO A 280 -11.53 -60.44 44.59
C PRO A 280 -10.36 -61.39 44.49
N ILE A 281 -9.93 -61.94 45.65
CA ILE A 281 -8.97 -63.05 45.75
C ILE A 281 -9.80 -64.35 45.70
N VAL A 282 -9.71 -65.07 44.58
CA VAL A 282 -10.51 -66.29 44.37
C VAL A 282 -9.56 -67.50 44.40
N ASP A 283 -9.87 -68.49 45.16
CA ASP A 283 -9.15 -69.74 45.30
C ASP A 283 -10.15 -70.93 45.17
N ASP A 284 -9.89 -71.82 44.23
CA ASP A 284 -10.79 -72.95 43.88
C ASP A 284 -12.24 -72.54 43.70
N GLY A 285 -12.47 -71.37 43.03
CA GLY A 285 -13.83 -70.84 42.76
C GLY A 285 -14.53 -70.24 44.00
N GLN A 286 -13.87 -70.14 45.10
CA GLN A 286 -14.38 -69.48 46.32
C GLN A 286 -13.66 -68.18 46.60
N VAL A 287 -14.41 -67.13 46.92
CA VAL A 287 -13.85 -65.86 47.32
C VAL A 287 -13.22 -66.05 48.69
N ARG A 288 -11.89 -65.77 48.81
CA ARG A 288 -11.16 -65.75 50.07
C ARG A 288 -11.09 -64.35 50.68
N GLY A 289 -11.37 -63.34 49.90
CA GLY A 289 -11.28 -61.93 50.30
C GLY A 289 -11.06 -61.06 49.08
N ALA A 290 -10.52 -59.88 49.27
CA ALA A 290 -10.15 -58.94 48.21
C ALA A 290 -8.75 -58.36 48.46
N LEU A 291 -8.05 -58.03 47.35
CA LEU A 291 -6.88 -57.17 47.36
C LEU A 291 -7.31 -55.80 46.89
N ALA A 292 -6.96 -54.78 47.67
CA ALA A 292 -7.17 -53.40 47.32
C ALA A 292 -5.82 -52.66 47.21
N ILE A 293 -5.69 -51.80 46.20
CA ILE A 293 -4.58 -50.88 46.05
C ILE A 293 -5.12 -49.49 46.08
N GLU A 294 -4.58 -48.62 46.94
CA GLU A 294 -4.91 -47.23 46.98
C GLU A 294 -4.29 -46.50 45.78
N LEU A 295 -5.07 -45.67 45.06
CA LEU A 295 -4.67 -44.96 43.85
C LEU A 295 -3.61 -43.89 44.17
N PRO A 296 -2.47 -43.88 43.45
CA PRO A 296 -1.34 -43.02 43.76
C PRO A 296 -1.60 -41.58 43.26
N ILE A 297 -2.06 -40.71 44.18
CA ILE A 297 -2.38 -39.30 43.91
C ILE A 297 -1.16 -38.55 43.30
N ASP A 298 0.01 -38.78 43.90
CA ASP A 298 1.24 -38.10 43.48
C ASP A 298 1.64 -38.48 42.06
N ARG A 299 1.42 -39.71 41.62
CA ARG A 299 1.65 -40.13 40.23
C ARG A 299 0.65 -39.53 39.27
N ILE A 300 -0.63 -39.46 39.67
CA ILE A 300 -1.67 -38.77 38.86
C ILE A 300 -1.30 -37.29 38.71
N ASN A 301 -0.92 -36.63 39.82
CA ASN A 301 -0.44 -35.27 39.80
C ASN A 301 0.81 -35.10 38.95
N ALA A 302 1.78 -36.00 39.02
CA ALA A 302 2.98 -35.95 38.19
C ALA A 302 2.65 -36.02 36.70
N VAL A 303 1.69 -36.87 36.29
CA VAL A 303 1.20 -36.92 34.91
C VAL A 303 0.57 -35.59 34.52
N MET A 304 -0.32 -35.05 35.35
CA MET A 304 -1.04 -33.82 35.01
C MET A 304 -0.14 -32.59 35.03
N THR A 305 0.85 -32.54 35.95
CA THR A 305 1.77 -31.41 36.10
C THR A 305 3.06 -31.57 35.31
N VAL A 306 3.25 -32.75 34.65
CA VAL A 306 4.53 -33.11 33.98
C VAL A 306 5.72 -33.05 34.94
N GLY A 307 5.51 -33.46 36.18
CA GLY A 307 6.51 -33.34 37.23
C GLY A 307 6.94 -31.88 37.51
N GLY A 308 6.07 -30.90 37.29
CA GLY A 308 6.34 -29.47 37.46
C GLY A 308 7.08 -28.80 36.29
N GLN A 309 7.28 -29.49 35.16
CA GLN A 309 8.02 -29.00 33.99
C GLN A 309 7.04 -28.49 32.89
N TRP A 310 6.14 -27.62 33.25
CA TRP A 310 5.05 -27.13 32.37
C TRP A 310 5.56 -26.51 31.06
N GLU A 311 6.57 -25.64 31.14
CA GLU A 311 7.07 -24.89 30.00
C GLU A 311 7.73 -25.78 28.95
N LEU A 312 8.48 -26.80 29.40
CA LEU A 312 9.18 -27.72 28.50
C LEU A 312 8.23 -28.63 27.72
N ASN A 313 7.00 -28.79 28.20
CA ASN A 313 6.00 -29.68 27.61
C ASN A 313 4.87 -28.93 26.87
N GLY A 314 5.14 -27.71 26.47
CA GLY A 314 4.23 -26.94 25.59
C GLY A 314 3.08 -26.23 26.30
N LEU A 315 3.04 -26.24 27.65
CA LEU A 315 1.98 -25.56 28.40
C LEU A 315 2.29 -24.09 28.72
N GLY A 316 3.46 -23.58 28.27
CA GLY A 316 3.83 -22.18 28.47
C GLY A 316 3.83 -21.74 29.95
N ALA A 317 3.68 -20.44 30.17
CA ALA A 317 3.69 -19.86 31.51
C ALA A 317 2.35 -20.01 32.25
N SER A 318 1.22 -20.08 31.55
CA SER A 318 -0.12 -20.14 32.15
C SER A 318 -0.90 -21.42 31.87
N GLY A 319 -0.37 -22.29 31.01
CA GLY A 319 -1.09 -23.50 30.62
C GLY A 319 -1.15 -24.53 31.73
N GLU A 320 -2.25 -25.25 31.83
CA GLU A 320 -2.56 -26.21 32.87
C GLU A 320 -3.32 -27.41 32.30
N THR A 321 -3.09 -28.59 32.87
CA THR A 321 -3.95 -29.76 32.65
C THR A 321 -4.49 -30.26 33.98
N TYR A 322 -5.75 -30.68 34.01
CA TYR A 322 -6.37 -31.20 35.19
C TYR A 322 -7.47 -32.22 34.87
N LEU A 323 -7.79 -33.02 35.86
CA LEU A 323 -8.88 -34.01 35.83
C LEU A 323 -10.05 -33.55 36.70
N VAL A 324 -11.28 -33.83 36.23
CA VAL A 324 -12.52 -33.50 36.96
C VAL A 324 -13.44 -34.73 36.99
N GLY A 325 -14.01 -35.01 38.14
CA GLY A 325 -14.97 -36.07 38.31
C GLY A 325 -16.43 -35.66 37.94
N HIS A 326 -17.33 -36.64 37.96
CA HIS A 326 -18.76 -36.42 37.67
C HIS A 326 -19.47 -35.44 38.63
N ASP A 327 -18.88 -35.25 39.82
CA ASP A 327 -19.35 -34.32 40.86
C ASP A 327 -18.85 -32.88 40.66
N LEU A 328 -18.18 -32.62 39.54
CA LEU A 328 -17.57 -31.37 39.19
C LEU A 328 -16.39 -30.97 40.10
N LEU A 329 -15.82 -31.92 40.86
CA LEU A 329 -14.68 -31.65 41.72
C LEU A 329 -13.38 -32.10 41.02
N MET A 330 -12.31 -31.37 41.25
CA MET A 330 -10.99 -31.63 40.69
C MET A 330 -10.43 -32.95 41.18
N ARG A 331 -9.76 -33.73 40.34
CA ARG A 331 -9.11 -35.02 40.61
C ARG A 331 -7.56 -34.95 40.46
N SER A 332 -7.04 -33.73 40.30
CA SER A 332 -5.61 -33.46 40.27
C SER A 332 -5.28 -32.14 40.97
N ILE A 333 -3.99 -31.87 41.14
CA ILE A 333 -3.58 -30.62 41.78
C ILE A 333 -3.62 -29.45 40.79
N SER A 334 -4.03 -28.25 41.26
CA SER A 334 -3.93 -27.01 40.46
C SER A 334 -2.50 -26.49 40.37
N ARG A 335 -2.11 -26.11 39.18
CA ARG A 335 -0.83 -25.41 38.94
C ARG A 335 -0.70 -24.13 39.73
N GLU A 336 -1.79 -23.32 39.80
CA GLU A 336 -1.77 -22.04 40.52
C GLU A 336 -1.56 -22.27 42.03
N LEU A 337 -2.15 -23.33 42.58
CA LEU A 337 -1.95 -23.67 44.01
C LEU A 337 -0.46 -24.06 44.25
N GLN A 338 0.16 -24.82 43.37
CA GLN A 338 1.59 -25.19 43.49
C GLN A 338 2.51 -23.99 43.35
N ALA A 339 2.20 -23.05 42.42
CA ALA A 339 3.02 -21.88 42.13
C ALA A 339 2.90 -20.80 43.21
N ASP A 340 1.68 -20.46 43.62
CA ASP A 340 1.39 -19.42 44.62
C ASP A 340 0.07 -19.72 45.32
N PRO A 341 0.12 -20.40 46.48
CA PRO A 341 -1.08 -20.73 47.26
C PRO A 341 -1.94 -19.53 47.63
N SER A 342 -1.32 -18.38 47.92
CA SER A 342 -2.05 -17.18 48.34
C SER A 342 -2.81 -16.58 47.15
N ARG A 343 -2.21 -16.55 45.98
CA ARG A 343 -2.82 -16.07 44.74
C ARG A 343 -3.94 -17.01 44.29
N TYR A 344 -3.72 -18.31 44.39
CA TYR A 344 -4.77 -19.31 44.14
C TYR A 344 -6.02 -19.04 45.01
N ALA A 345 -5.86 -18.95 46.34
CA ALA A 345 -6.98 -18.75 47.26
C ALA A 345 -7.78 -17.48 46.93
N GLN A 346 -7.08 -16.36 46.67
CA GLN A 346 -7.72 -15.10 46.30
C GLN A 346 -8.51 -15.23 45.00
N ALA A 347 -7.91 -15.81 43.96
CA ALA A 347 -8.53 -15.96 42.65
C ALA A 347 -9.71 -16.93 42.68
N ALA A 348 -9.56 -18.08 43.34
CA ALA A 348 -10.63 -19.08 43.48
C ALA A 348 -11.86 -18.55 44.22
N VAL A 349 -11.65 -17.82 45.34
CA VAL A 349 -12.74 -17.17 46.08
C VAL A 349 -13.40 -16.07 45.24
N ALA A 350 -12.63 -15.27 44.53
CA ALA A 350 -13.16 -14.26 43.62
C ALA A 350 -14.00 -14.87 42.47
N ALA A 351 -13.63 -16.09 42.04
CA ALA A 351 -14.37 -16.86 41.01
C ALA A 351 -15.58 -17.61 41.58
N GLY A 352 -15.79 -17.59 42.90
CA GLY A 352 -17.00 -18.14 43.55
C GLY A 352 -16.77 -19.41 44.37
N LEU A 353 -15.52 -19.87 44.53
CA LEU A 353 -15.23 -20.95 45.47
C LEU A 353 -15.50 -20.50 46.91
N GLN A 354 -16.04 -21.38 47.73
CA GLN A 354 -16.25 -21.09 49.17
C GLN A 354 -14.90 -20.84 49.86
N PRO A 355 -14.79 -19.80 50.71
CA PRO A 355 -13.54 -19.49 51.41
C PRO A 355 -12.98 -20.68 52.22
N SER A 356 -13.85 -21.47 52.83
CA SER A 356 -13.45 -22.69 53.57
C SER A 356 -12.81 -23.75 52.69
N ALA A 357 -13.31 -23.94 51.46
CA ALA A 357 -12.72 -24.89 50.48
C ALA A 357 -11.36 -24.40 49.96
N ALA A 358 -11.22 -23.09 49.72
CA ALA A 358 -9.95 -22.49 49.37
C ALA A 358 -8.91 -22.64 50.48
N ASP A 359 -9.30 -22.38 51.72
CA ASP A 359 -8.45 -22.55 52.90
C ASP A 359 -8.02 -24.00 53.09
N LEU A 360 -8.95 -24.97 52.88
CA LEU A 360 -8.64 -26.41 52.93
C LEU A 360 -7.60 -26.80 51.84
N SER A 361 -7.80 -26.32 50.61
CA SER A 361 -6.86 -26.54 49.50
C SER A 361 -5.46 -26.05 49.85
N VAL A 362 -5.34 -24.84 50.41
CA VAL A 362 -4.06 -24.24 50.81
C VAL A 362 -3.43 -25.00 51.98
N ARG A 363 -4.22 -25.34 53.03
CA ARG A 363 -3.69 -26.09 54.21
C ARG A 363 -3.20 -27.48 53.85
N ASN A 364 -3.96 -28.18 52.99
CA ASN A 364 -3.62 -29.54 52.57
C ASN A 364 -2.65 -29.59 51.41
N GLY A 365 -2.33 -28.41 50.81
CA GLY A 365 -1.47 -28.34 49.62
C GLY A 365 -2.07 -29.06 48.39
N ASN A 366 -3.39 -29.25 48.35
CA ASN A 366 -4.06 -30.05 47.33
C ASN A 366 -5.43 -29.52 46.99
N THR A 367 -5.81 -29.57 45.69
CA THR A 367 -7.13 -29.13 45.18
C THR A 367 -8.13 -30.29 45.03
N LEU A 368 -7.69 -31.53 45.20
CA LEU A 368 -8.55 -32.71 45.02
C LEU A 368 -9.78 -32.60 45.94
N LEU A 369 -10.95 -32.81 45.36
CA LEU A 369 -12.24 -32.76 46.02
C LEU A 369 -12.60 -31.41 46.71
N HIS A 370 -11.72 -30.41 46.65
CA HIS A 370 -11.97 -29.07 47.24
C HIS A 370 -12.27 -28.03 46.18
N GLN A 371 -11.61 -28.10 45.00
CA GLN A 371 -11.84 -27.19 43.91
C GLN A 371 -13.01 -27.65 43.03
N ARG A 372 -14.08 -26.89 43.03
CA ARG A 372 -15.21 -27.10 42.10
C ARG A 372 -14.91 -26.47 40.75
N ILE A 373 -15.21 -27.20 39.68
CA ILE A 373 -15.02 -26.80 38.26
C ILE A 373 -16.37 -26.94 37.57
N ASP A 374 -17.11 -25.85 37.52
CA ASP A 374 -18.44 -25.78 36.90
C ASP A 374 -18.35 -24.94 35.63
N THR A 375 -17.60 -25.45 34.65
CA THR A 375 -17.39 -24.81 33.35
C THR A 375 -18.16 -25.52 32.24
N GLU A 376 -18.35 -24.79 31.10
CA GLU A 376 -19.08 -25.37 29.98
C GLU A 376 -18.30 -26.53 29.36
N ALA A 377 -16.96 -26.43 29.27
CA ALA A 377 -16.08 -27.48 28.76
C ALA A 377 -16.28 -28.79 29.57
N VAL A 378 -16.21 -28.70 30.91
CA VAL A 378 -16.41 -29.86 31.78
C VAL A 378 -17.80 -30.46 31.62
N THR A 379 -18.83 -29.63 31.57
CA THR A 379 -20.20 -30.09 31.37
C THR A 379 -20.40 -30.85 30.08
N ARG A 380 -19.81 -30.34 28.98
CA ARG A 380 -19.85 -30.99 27.67
C ARG A 380 -19.06 -32.32 27.67
N ALA A 381 -17.88 -32.31 28.27
CA ALA A 381 -17.07 -33.51 28.39
C ALA A 381 -17.73 -34.61 29.20
N LEU A 382 -18.39 -34.29 30.30
CA LEU A 382 -19.18 -35.24 31.11
C LEU A 382 -20.39 -35.80 30.31
N ALA A 383 -20.89 -35.05 29.33
CA ALA A 383 -21.94 -35.52 28.42
C ALA A 383 -21.37 -36.39 27.28
N GLY A 384 -20.06 -36.67 27.26
CA GLY A 384 -19.37 -37.50 26.27
C GLY A 384 -18.86 -36.77 25.05
N ALA A 385 -18.88 -35.43 25.05
CA ALA A 385 -18.35 -34.63 23.96
C ALA A 385 -16.86 -34.29 24.18
N ASP A 386 -16.10 -34.22 23.10
CA ASP A 386 -14.76 -33.64 23.07
C ASP A 386 -14.75 -32.38 22.19
N GLY A 387 -13.78 -31.50 22.41
CA GLY A 387 -13.67 -30.28 21.62
C GLY A 387 -12.75 -29.24 22.21
N THR A 388 -12.84 -28.07 21.59
CA THR A 388 -12.12 -26.87 22.03
C THR A 388 -13.06 -25.68 22.11
N MET A 389 -12.79 -24.77 23.04
CA MET A 389 -13.56 -23.53 23.19
C MET A 389 -12.77 -22.46 23.94
N VAL A 390 -13.28 -21.24 23.90
CA VAL A 390 -12.85 -20.16 24.80
C VAL A 390 -13.90 -20.02 25.88
N GLU A 391 -13.46 -20.07 27.15
CA GLU A 391 -14.34 -19.92 28.28
C GLU A 391 -13.63 -19.21 29.44
N ARG A 392 -14.33 -19.01 30.55
CA ARG A 392 -13.71 -18.61 31.82
C ARG A 392 -13.40 -19.84 32.66
N ASP A 393 -12.15 -19.96 33.09
CA ASP A 393 -11.69 -21.05 33.95
C ASP A 393 -12.25 -20.94 35.38
N TYR A 394 -11.91 -21.91 36.20
CA TYR A 394 -12.30 -21.97 37.62
C TYR A 394 -11.68 -20.87 38.51
N LEU A 395 -10.77 -20.06 37.96
CA LEU A 395 -10.16 -18.87 38.58
C LEU A 395 -10.69 -17.57 37.94
N GLY A 396 -11.68 -17.65 37.04
CA GLY A 396 -12.30 -16.53 36.37
C GLY A 396 -11.53 -15.92 35.24
N ARG A 397 -10.43 -16.53 34.78
CA ARG A 397 -9.58 -16.08 33.67
C ARG A 397 -10.13 -16.58 32.33
N GLU A 398 -9.96 -15.78 31.27
CA GLU A 398 -10.33 -16.18 29.92
C GLU A 398 -9.23 -17.11 29.37
N VAL A 399 -9.63 -18.31 28.99
CA VAL A 399 -8.72 -19.38 28.56
C VAL A 399 -9.17 -20.02 27.25
N LEU A 400 -8.20 -20.47 26.45
CA LEU A 400 -8.43 -21.49 25.43
C LEU A 400 -8.45 -22.83 26.14
N THR A 401 -9.48 -23.63 25.89
CA THR A 401 -9.71 -24.92 26.57
C THR A 401 -9.88 -26.04 25.53
N ALA A 402 -9.18 -27.14 25.73
CA ALA A 402 -9.41 -28.42 25.06
C ALA A 402 -9.90 -29.43 26.11
N TYR A 403 -11.01 -30.09 25.86
CA TYR A 403 -11.66 -31.00 26.81
C TYR A 403 -12.08 -32.32 26.16
N ALA A 404 -12.09 -33.38 26.96
CA ALA A 404 -12.59 -34.70 26.53
C ALA A 404 -12.95 -35.57 27.76
N PRO A 405 -13.79 -36.58 27.59
CA PRO A 405 -13.89 -37.66 28.58
C PRO A 405 -12.60 -38.49 28.60
N VAL A 406 -12.26 -39.06 29.78
CA VAL A 406 -11.16 -39.99 29.94
C VAL A 406 -11.69 -41.37 30.19
N ALA A 407 -11.30 -42.35 29.41
CA ALA A 407 -11.71 -43.73 29.58
C ALA A 407 -10.81 -44.39 30.67
N VAL A 408 -11.26 -44.41 31.90
CA VAL A 408 -10.58 -45.06 33.04
C VAL A 408 -11.61 -45.94 33.72
N GLY A 409 -11.66 -47.21 33.35
CA GLY A 409 -12.62 -48.17 33.89
C GLY A 409 -14.04 -47.66 33.92
N GLU A 410 -14.70 -47.74 35.10
CA GLU A 410 -16.06 -47.19 35.31
C GLU A 410 -16.07 -45.74 35.87
N LEU A 411 -14.88 -45.10 35.99
CA LEU A 411 -14.78 -43.74 36.49
C LEU A 411 -15.23 -42.74 35.41
N ASN A 412 -16.16 -41.87 35.73
CA ASN A 412 -16.65 -40.86 34.81
C ASN A 412 -15.83 -39.58 35.01
N TRP A 413 -14.61 -39.56 34.45
CA TRP A 413 -13.69 -38.46 34.53
C TRP A 413 -13.58 -37.73 33.20
N VAL A 414 -13.23 -36.47 33.28
CA VAL A 414 -12.91 -35.64 32.14
C VAL A 414 -11.52 -35.03 32.31
N ILE A 415 -10.84 -34.82 31.22
CA ILE A 415 -9.58 -34.09 31.17
C ILE A 415 -9.78 -32.75 30.49
N VAL A 416 -9.13 -31.74 31.04
CA VAL A 416 -9.07 -30.40 30.49
C VAL A 416 -7.61 -30.00 30.35
N ALA A 417 -7.27 -29.46 29.19
CA ALA A 417 -6.02 -28.72 28.94
C ALA A 417 -6.40 -27.29 28.59
N GLN A 418 -5.85 -26.33 29.29
CA GLN A 418 -6.17 -24.91 29.10
C GLN A 418 -4.92 -24.04 29.10
N GLU A 419 -5.01 -22.88 28.44
CA GLU A 419 -3.97 -21.84 28.44
C GLU A 419 -4.64 -20.47 28.38
N ASN A 420 -4.10 -19.45 29.05
CA ASN A 420 -4.66 -18.09 29.00
C ASN A 420 -4.74 -17.61 27.54
N THR A 421 -5.91 -17.06 27.16
CA THR A 421 -6.16 -16.57 25.79
C THR A 421 -5.11 -15.55 25.35
N ALA A 422 -4.69 -14.66 26.26
CA ALA A 422 -3.66 -13.66 25.97
C ALA A 422 -2.29 -14.28 25.65
N GLU A 423 -1.91 -15.40 26.32
CA GLU A 423 -0.67 -16.10 26.04
C GLU A 423 -0.77 -16.94 24.76
N ALA A 424 -1.81 -17.76 24.67
CA ALA A 424 -2.04 -18.64 23.53
C ALA A 424 -2.15 -17.88 22.19
N LEU A 425 -2.74 -16.67 22.22
CA LEU A 425 -2.92 -15.82 21.05
C LEU A 425 -1.86 -14.72 20.91
N ALA A 426 -0.85 -14.64 21.77
CA ALA A 426 0.24 -13.68 21.64
C ALA A 426 0.95 -13.75 20.25
N PRO A 427 1.16 -14.92 19.64
CA PRO A 427 1.70 -15.00 18.27
C PRO A 427 0.78 -14.34 17.23
N VAL A 428 -0.55 -14.36 17.45
CA VAL A 428 -1.54 -13.70 16.57
C VAL A 428 -1.42 -12.18 16.69
N GLU A 429 -1.26 -11.66 17.91
CA GLU A 429 -1.07 -10.22 18.15
C GLU A 429 0.25 -9.72 17.55
N ASP A 430 1.34 -10.45 17.74
CA ASP A 430 2.64 -10.15 17.16
C ASP A 430 2.60 -10.20 15.62
N PHE A 431 1.97 -11.21 15.06
CA PHE A 431 1.75 -11.32 13.63
C PHE A 431 0.94 -10.13 13.10
N THR A 432 -0.16 -9.80 13.79
CA THR A 432 -1.03 -8.67 13.42
C THR A 432 -0.26 -7.34 13.43
N ARG A 433 0.49 -7.08 14.50
CA ARG A 433 1.34 -5.89 14.61
C ARG A 433 2.36 -5.81 13.49
N ASN A 434 3.07 -6.91 13.21
CA ASN A 434 4.08 -6.96 12.16
C ASN A 434 3.47 -6.81 10.77
N LEU A 435 2.29 -7.38 10.55
CA LEU A 435 1.53 -7.24 9.29
C LEU A 435 1.09 -5.78 9.07
N ILE A 436 0.57 -5.12 10.10
CA ILE A 436 0.18 -3.70 10.02
C ILE A 436 1.40 -2.83 9.73
N LEU A 437 2.51 -3.03 10.43
CA LEU A 437 3.74 -2.27 10.22
C LEU A 437 4.33 -2.49 8.82
N SER A 438 4.36 -3.73 8.34
CA SER A 438 4.88 -4.05 7.00
C SER A 438 3.97 -3.50 5.90
N THR A 439 2.64 -3.58 6.08
CA THR A 439 1.67 -3.01 5.13
C THR A 439 1.78 -1.48 5.09
N ALA A 440 1.91 -0.83 6.24
CA ALA A 440 2.11 0.61 6.32
C ALA A 440 3.43 1.04 5.65
N ALA A 441 4.53 0.31 5.91
CA ALA A 441 5.82 0.55 5.26
C ALA A 441 5.74 0.36 3.74
N MET A 442 5.03 -0.67 3.28
CA MET A 442 4.79 -0.93 1.86
C MET A 442 4.00 0.21 1.21
N ILE A 443 2.93 0.69 1.87
CA ILE A 443 2.14 1.82 1.38
C ILE A 443 3.02 3.07 1.25
N VAL A 444 3.83 3.38 2.26
CA VAL A 444 4.77 4.52 2.21
C VAL A 444 5.77 4.36 1.08
N PHE A 445 6.36 3.16 0.93
CA PHE A 445 7.30 2.86 -0.16
C PHE A 445 6.66 3.05 -1.53
N VAL A 446 5.45 2.51 -1.73
CA VAL A 446 4.70 2.65 -2.99
C VAL A 446 4.32 4.10 -3.26
N CYS A 447 3.94 4.86 -2.22
CA CYS A 447 3.67 6.29 -2.35
C CYS A 447 4.92 7.06 -2.83
N LEU A 448 6.07 6.80 -2.22
CA LEU A 448 7.34 7.41 -2.62
C LEU A 448 7.74 7.01 -4.05
N LEU A 449 7.63 5.72 -4.37
CA LEU A 449 7.92 5.22 -5.71
C LEU A 449 6.99 5.85 -6.76
N SER A 450 5.69 5.95 -6.46
CA SER A 450 4.70 6.59 -7.34
C SER A 450 5.01 8.07 -7.58
N LEU A 451 5.47 8.78 -6.55
CA LEU A 451 5.92 10.18 -6.67
C LEU A 451 7.14 10.29 -7.58
N VAL A 452 8.11 9.39 -7.45
CA VAL A 452 9.31 9.36 -8.29
C VAL A 452 8.92 9.04 -9.74
N LEU A 453 8.15 7.98 -9.98
CA LEU A 453 7.68 7.59 -11.30
C LEU A 453 6.86 8.70 -11.97
N ALA A 454 5.93 9.32 -11.22
CA ALA A 454 5.16 10.45 -11.72
C ALA A 454 6.06 11.63 -12.13
N GLN A 455 7.14 11.90 -11.39
CA GLN A 455 8.11 12.93 -11.76
C GLN A 455 8.92 12.56 -13.00
N VAL A 456 9.35 11.30 -13.11
CA VAL A 456 10.15 10.81 -14.24
C VAL A 456 9.32 10.87 -15.54
N PHE A 457 8.09 10.39 -15.53
CA PHE A 457 7.26 10.34 -16.74
C PHE A 457 6.56 11.66 -17.08
N VAL A 458 6.15 12.45 -16.09
CA VAL A 458 5.36 13.66 -16.37
C VAL A 458 6.23 14.89 -16.63
N ARG A 459 7.43 14.98 -16.06
CA ARG A 459 8.33 16.12 -16.33
C ARG A 459 8.65 16.31 -17.81
N PRO A 460 9.04 15.28 -18.57
CA PRO A 460 9.27 15.42 -20.02
C PRO A 460 8.01 15.85 -20.78
N LEU A 461 6.86 15.23 -20.51
CA LEU A 461 5.59 15.60 -21.13
C LEU A 461 5.20 17.06 -20.88
N ARG A 462 5.42 17.56 -19.67
CA ARG A 462 5.15 18.96 -19.34
C ARG A 462 6.11 19.90 -20.07
N ARG A 463 7.39 19.54 -20.24
CA ARG A 463 8.36 20.31 -21.02
C ARG A 463 7.93 20.38 -22.49
N LEU A 464 7.50 19.27 -23.07
CA LEU A 464 6.96 19.23 -24.44
C LEU A 464 5.71 20.10 -24.59
N THR A 465 4.78 20.02 -23.62
CA THR A 465 3.56 20.86 -23.64
C THR A 465 3.88 22.36 -23.59
N LEU A 466 4.82 22.74 -22.71
CA LEU A 466 5.25 24.14 -22.59
C LEU A 466 5.98 24.61 -23.85
N ALA A 467 6.83 23.79 -24.42
CA ALA A 467 7.52 24.08 -25.66
C ALA A 467 6.53 24.26 -26.84
N ALA A 468 5.51 23.38 -26.93
CA ALA A 468 4.44 23.52 -27.91
C ALA A 468 3.64 24.82 -27.76
N GLN A 469 3.38 25.24 -26.52
CA GLN A 469 2.71 26.54 -26.27
C GLN A 469 3.61 27.72 -26.65
N ARG A 470 4.91 27.64 -26.48
CA ARG A 470 5.87 28.68 -26.92
C ARG A 470 5.89 28.83 -28.43
N ILE A 471 5.94 27.70 -29.16
CA ILE A 471 5.81 27.73 -30.63
C ILE A 471 4.46 28.32 -31.05
N ALA A 472 3.36 27.92 -30.40
CA ALA A 472 2.03 28.45 -30.70
C ALA A 472 1.89 29.96 -30.40
N SER A 473 2.71 30.51 -29.50
CA SER A 473 2.77 31.95 -29.23
C SER A 473 3.71 32.71 -30.16
N GLY A 474 4.31 32.05 -31.17
CA GLY A 474 5.16 32.68 -32.16
C GLY A 474 6.65 32.65 -31.85
N GLU A 475 7.09 31.88 -30.84
CA GLU A 475 8.52 31.75 -30.57
C GLU A 475 9.15 30.71 -31.52
N GLU A 476 10.16 31.10 -32.25
CA GLU A 476 10.82 30.24 -33.23
C GLU A 476 12.03 29.50 -32.66
N GLY A 477 12.35 28.33 -33.23
CA GLY A 477 13.55 27.57 -32.85
C GLY A 477 13.51 26.92 -31.47
N VAL A 478 12.36 26.75 -30.85
CA VAL A 478 12.20 26.11 -29.55
C VAL A 478 12.63 24.65 -29.64
N GLN A 479 13.61 24.25 -28.81
CA GLN A 479 14.07 22.88 -28.68
C GLN A 479 13.81 22.34 -27.29
N VAL A 480 13.52 21.05 -27.22
CA VAL A 480 13.30 20.31 -25.97
C VAL A 480 14.38 19.24 -25.86
N ASP A 481 15.12 19.27 -24.75
CA ASP A 481 16.06 18.20 -24.41
C ASP A 481 15.27 16.96 -23.99
N ALA A 482 15.46 15.87 -24.71
CA ALA A 482 14.77 14.61 -24.49
C ALA A 482 15.13 13.94 -23.14
N GLY A 483 16.36 14.13 -22.66
CA GLY A 483 16.82 13.68 -21.33
C GLY A 483 16.74 12.17 -21.06
N SER A 484 16.25 11.38 -22.00
CA SER A 484 16.05 9.93 -21.92
C SER A 484 16.30 9.27 -23.26
N SER A 485 16.46 7.96 -23.29
CA SER A 485 16.68 7.16 -24.52
C SER A 485 15.47 6.26 -24.82
N ASP A 486 14.29 6.64 -24.40
CA ASP A 486 13.04 5.91 -24.54
C ASP A 486 12.10 6.57 -25.58
N GLU A 487 10.88 6.09 -25.67
CA GLU A 487 9.84 6.60 -26.59
C GLU A 487 9.54 8.09 -26.38
N LEU A 488 9.84 8.63 -25.19
CA LEU A 488 9.72 10.08 -24.94
C LEU A 488 10.82 10.87 -25.63
N ALA A 489 12.00 10.27 -25.81
CA ALA A 489 13.07 10.86 -26.62
C ALA A 489 12.68 10.94 -28.10
N ASP A 490 12.03 9.89 -28.61
CA ASP A 490 11.55 9.86 -29.99
C ASP A 490 10.52 10.97 -30.22
N VAL A 491 9.58 11.16 -29.29
CA VAL A 491 8.60 12.26 -29.34
C VAL A 491 9.28 13.62 -29.26
N ALA A 492 10.28 13.78 -28.40
CA ALA A 492 11.03 15.03 -28.31
C ALA A 492 11.84 15.32 -29.57
N THR A 493 12.43 14.29 -30.18
CA THR A 493 13.14 14.40 -31.45
C THR A 493 12.18 14.81 -32.58
N ALA A 494 11.06 14.12 -32.73
CA ALA A 494 10.02 14.47 -33.69
C ALA A 494 9.50 15.90 -33.51
N PHE A 495 9.32 16.32 -32.23
CA PHE A 495 8.95 17.67 -31.90
C PHE A 495 10.00 18.70 -32.31
N ASN A 496 11.30 18.42 -32.08
CA ASN A 496 12.40 19.29 -32.46
C ASN A 496 12.52 19.40 -33.98
N ASP A 497 12.31 18.30 -34.70
CA ASP A 497 12.30 18.28 -36.16
C ASP A 497 11.14 19.09 -36.74
N MET A 498 9.95 18.98 -36.14
CA MET A 498 8.80 19.83 -36.48
C MET A 498 9.09 21.30 -36.21
N SER A 499 9.66 21.65 -35.06
CA SER A 499 10.03 23.03 -34.70
C SER A 499 11.01 23.62 -35.69
N ARG A 500 12.05 22.84 -36.08
CA ARG A 500 13.02 23.24 -37.11
C ARG A 500 12.38 23.42 -38.49
N SER A 501 11.48 22.52 -38.87
CA SER A 501 10.74 22.62 -40.13
C SER A 501 9.84 23.86 -40.20
N LEU A 502 9.21 24.22 -39.10
CA LEU A 502 8.42 25.44 -38.98
C LEU A 502 9.29 26.70 -39.13
N GLN A 503 10.45 26.72 -38.48
CA GLN A 503 11.41 27.81 -38.58
C GLN A 503 11.90 27.99 -40.01
N VAL A 504 12.34 26.91 -40.69
CA VAL A 504 12.76 26.96 -42.08
C VAL A 504 11.65 27.49 -43.01
N LYS A 505 10.41 27.11 -42.79
CA LYS A 505 9.26 27.62 -43.55
C LYS A 505 9.01 29.10 -43.30
N SER A 506 9.14 29.56 -42.05
CA SER A 506 8.99 30.97 -41.69
C SER A 506 10.06 31.81 -42.35
N ASP A 507 11.33 31.37 -42.33
CA ASP A 507 12.44 32.03 -42.96
C ASP A 507 12.26 32.13 -44.50
N LEU A 508 11.75 31.05 -45.12
CA LEU A 508 11.48 31.00 -46.56
C LEU A 508 10.34 31.98 -46.97
N ILE A 509 9.29 32.10 -46.15
CA ILE A 509 8.22 33.03 -46.38
C ILE A 509 8.75 34.48 -46.29
N ALA A 510 9.55 34.79 -45.27
CA ALA A 510 10.15 36.10 -45.11
C ALA A 510 11.12 36.48 -46.26
N GLU A 511 11.82 35.52 -46.84
CA GLU A 511 12.67 35.71 -48.00
C GLU A 511 11.83 35.96 -49.28
N GLN A 512 10.75 35.22 -49.48
CA GLN A 512 9.81 35.44 -50.56
C GLN A 512 9.13 36.82 -50.48
N GLU A 513 8.74 37.27 -49.30
CA GLU A 513 8.15 38.60 -49.12
C GLU A 513 9.15 39.71 -49.49
N ARG A 514 10.41 39.64 -49.08
CA ARG A 514 11.46 40.61 -49.46
C ARG A 514 11.72 40.65 -50.95
N ALA A 515 11.81 39.48 -51.61
CA ALA A 515 11.99 39.39 -53.06
C ALA A 515 10.82 39.99 -53.83
N ASN A 516 9.61 39.80 -53.36
CA ASN A 516 8.41 40.37 -53.96
C ASN A 516 8.34 41.91 -53.82
N GLU A 517 8.83 42.43 -52.70
CA GLU A 517 8.93 43.89 -52.45
C GLU A 517 9.92 44.56 -53.42
N GLN A 518 11.05 44.00 -53.63
CA GLN A 518 12.05 44.52 -54.58
C GLN A 518 11.57 44.52 -56.04
N LEU A 519 10.78 43.54 -56.43
CA LEU A 519 10.20 43.49 -57.77
C LEU A 519 9.20 44.63 -58.02
N ILE A 520 8.38 44.98 -57.08
CA ILE A 520 7.40 46.05 -57.24
C ILE A 520 8.06 47.42 -57.38
N LEU A 521 9.12 47.71 -56.65
CA LEU A 521 9.86 48.97 -56.72
C LEU A 521 10.61 49.22 -58.06
N THR A 522 10.85 48.16 -58.83
CA THR A 522 11.51 48.26 -60.14
C THR A 522 10.60 48.90 -61.19
N PHE A 523 9.27 48.87 -61.06
CA PHE A 523 8.34 49.28 -62.09
C PHE A 523 7.57 50.55 -61.77
N MET A 524 7.67 51.10 -60.57
CA MET A 524 6.96 52.31 -60.17
C MET A 524 7.65 53.03 -59.00
N PRO A 525 7.42 54.35 -58.85
CA PRO A 525 7.92 55.14 -57.72
C PRO A 525 7.41 54.63 -56.36
N GLU A 526 8.24 54.71 -55.30
CA GLU A 526 8.02 54.13 -53.93
C GLU A 526 6.66 54.54 -53.31
N GLY A 527 6.24 55.81 -53.46
CA GLY A 527 4.97 56.29 -52.93
C GLY A 527 3.73 55.62 -53.56
N LEU A 528 3.84 55.17 -54.81
CA LEU A 528 2.78 54.49 -55.56
C LEU A 528 2.78 52.99 -55.27
N ALA A 529 3.95 52.40 -55.09
CA ALA A 529 4.13 51.00 -54.70
C ALA A 529 3.47 50.68 -53.32
N ALA A 530 3.50 51.60 -52.38
CA ALA A 530 2.83 51.47 -51.11
C ALA A 530 1.29 51.40 -51.25
N ARG A 531 0.69 52.27 -52.09
CA ARG A 531 -0.74 52.27 -52.35
C ARG A 531 -1.23 51.05 -53.12
N TYR A 532 -0.47 50.59 -54.08
CA TYR A 532 -0.76 49.36 -54.83
C TYR A 532 -0.79 48.10 -53.92
N ARG A 533 0.09 48.02 -52.95
CA ARG A 533 0.07 46.94 -51.94
C ARG A 533 -1.16 46.97 -51.02
N HIS A 534 -1.73 48.14 -50.76
CA HIS A 534 -2.97 48.25 -49.97
C HIS A 534 -4.22 47.95 -50.78
N GLY A 535 -4.08 47.59 -52.08
CA GLY A 535 -5.23 47.16 -52.91
C GLY A 535 -5.96 48.27 -53.65
N ASP A 536 -5.37 49.45 -53.79
CA ASP A 536 -5.95 50.53 -54.58
C ASP A 536 -5.86 50.19 -56.09
N GLU A 537 -6.99 49.87 -56.72
CA GLU A 537 -7.03 49.44 -58.14
C GLU A 537 -6.93 50.60 -59.15
N ALA A 538 -7.18 51.85 -58.77
CA ALA A 538 -7.16 53.01 -59.61
C ALA A 538 -6.30 54.11 -58.97
N ILE A 539 -5.00 54.10 -59.29
CA ILE A 539 -4.06 55.09 -58.77
C ILE A 539 -3.80 56.13 -59.87
N THR A 540 -4.43 57.30 -59.72
CA THR A 540 -4.14 58.50 -60.55
C THR A 540 -3.72 59.65 -59.65
N GLN A 541 -2.85 60.49 -60.09
CA GLN A 541 -2.36 61.66 -59.41
C GLN A 541 -2.37 62.88 -60.39
N ASP A 542 -3.02 63.92 -60.03
CA ASP A 542 -3.02 65.21 -60.74
C ASP A 542 -1.97 66.12 -60.11
N ALA A 543 -1.16 66.73 -60.90
CA ALA A 543 -0.23 67.78 -60.50
C ALA A 543 -0.39 69.03 -61.38
N GLU A 544 -0.55 70.16 -60.74
CA GLU A 544 -0.94 71.39 -61.48
C GLU A 544 0.29 72.11 -62.05
N ASP A 545 1.46 71.94 -61.52
CA ASP A 545 2.67 72.65 -61.91
C ASP A 545 3.89 71.78 -62.00
N VAL A 546 4.07 71.11 -63.13
CA VAL A 546 5.10 70.16 -63.42
C VAL A 546 5.78 70.57 -64.73
N THR A 547 7.13 70.42 -64.82
CA THR A 547 7.83 70.53 -66.08
C THR A 547 8.06 69.20 -66.71
N VAL A 548 7.58 69.00 -67.89
CA VAL A 548 7.78 67.81 -68.69
C VAL A 548 9.00 68.00 -69.60
N VAL A 549 9.82 66.99 -69.70
CA VAL A 549 10.92 66.91 -70.62
C VAL A 549 10.69 65.72 -71.56
N PHE A 550 10.52 66.07 -72.85
CA PHE A 550 10.45 65.06 -73.88
C PHE A 550 11.72 65.17 -74.70
N ALA A 551 12.62 64.24 -74.59
CA ALA A 551 13.93 64.21 -75.16
C ALA A 551 14.04 63.06 -76.16
N ASP A 552 14.58 63.37 -77.36
CA ASP A 552 14.78 62.42 -78.45
C ASP A 552 16.27 62.37 -78.84
N ILE A 553 16.75 61.18 -79.15
CA ILE A 553 18.12 60.95 -79.54
C ILE A 553 18.18 60.92 -81.07
N MET A 554 18.46 62.06 -81.67
CA MET A 554 18.60 62.17 -83.14
C MET A 554 19.85 61.43 -83.63
N GLY A 555 19.75 60.76 -84.82
CA GLY A 555 20.80 59.96 -85.36
C GLY A 555 20.88 58.52 -84.83
N PHE A 556 20.12 58.21 -83.77
CA PHE A 556 20.16 56.85 -83.19
C PHE A 556 19.47 55.83 -84.10
N GLU A 557 18.51 56.18 -84.94
CA GLU A 557 17.83 55.30 -85.85
C GLU A 557 18.79 54.89 -87.03
N GLU A 558 19.57 55.84 -87.54
CA GLU A 558 20.61 55.55 -88.51
C GLU A 558 21.75 54.68 -87.96
N LEU A 559 22.15 54.97 -86.73
CA LEU A 559 23.10 54.13 -85.98
C LEU A 559 22.59 52.71 -85.83
N ALA A 560 21.33 52.55 -85.38
CA ALA A 560 20.72 51.27 -85.15
C ALA A 560 20.57 50.40 -86.38
N LEU A 561 20.49 51.02 -87.60
CA LEU A 561 20.51 50.32 -88.88
C LEU A 561 21.89 49.68 -89.20
N THR A 562 22.95 50.16 -88.58
CA THR A 562 24.29 49.66 -88.76
C THR A 562 24.74 48.57 -87.76
N LEU A 563 23.90 48.30 -86.75
CA LEU A 563 24.16 47.42 -85.64
C LEU A 563 23.18 46.24 -85.63
N SER A 564 23.55 45.17 -84.92
CA SER A 564 22.59 44.12 -84.59
C SER A 564 21.51 44.65 -83.56
N SER A 565 20.35 44.03 -83.52
CA SER A 565 19.29 44.44 -82.62
C SER A 565 19.72 44.39 -81.15
N GLU A 566 20.56 43.45 -80.78
CA GLU A 566 21.07 43.28 -79.42
C GLU A 566 22.08 44.41 -79.11
N GLU A 567 22.99 44.74 -80.00
CA GLU A 567 23.97 45.84 -79.86
C GLU A 567 23.25 47.19 -79.76
N ALA A 568 22.24 47.41 -80.62
CA ALA A 568 21.47 48.62 -80.57
C ALA A 568 20.75 48.83 -79.25
N VAL A 569 20.12 47.76 -78.72
CA VAL A 569 19.44 47.78 -77.37
C VAL A 569 20.50 47.98 -76.29
N ALA A 570 21.64 47.33 -76.33
CA ALA A 570 22.70 47.53 -75.34
C ALA A 570 23.23 48.96 -75.33
N LYS A 571 23.49 49.56 -76.48
CA LYS A 571 23.95 50.95 -76.59
C LYS A 571 22.88 51.94 -76.13
N LEU A 572 21.63 51.69 -76.51
CA LEU A 572 20.52 52.51 -76.01
C LEU A 572 20.40 52.44 -74.45
N ASN A 573 20.49 51.24 -73.90
CA ASN A 573 20.46 51.07 -72.44
C ASN A 573 21.63 51.79 -71.74
N ASP A 574 22.81 51.81 -72.31
CA ASP A 574 23.95 52.58 -71.77
C ASP A 574 23.68 54.08 -71.75
N ILE A 575 23.07 54.63 -72.81
CA ILE A 575 22.68 56.05 -72.87
C ILE A 575 21.58 56.31 -71.85
N VAL A 576 20.54 55.44 -71.81
CA VAL A 576 19.38 55.59 -70.91
C VAL A 576 19.84 55.48 -69.43
N ARG A 577 20.77 54.61 -69.08
CA ARG A 577 21.34 54.57 -67.75
C ARG A 577 22.01 55.88 -67.34
N ALA A 578 22.84 56.43 -68.28
CA ALA A 578 23.45 57.72 -68.01
C ALA A 578 22.42 58.89 -67.89
N PHE A 579 21.32 58.76 -68.60
CA PHE A 579 20.17 59.67 -68.43
C PHE A 579 19.46 59.49 -67.10
N ASP A 580 19.28 58.24 -66.66
CA ASP A 580 18.70 57.90 -65.33
C ASP A 580 19.54 58.43 -64.17
N ASP A 581 20.88 58.25 -64.29
CA ASP A 581 21.82 58.79 -63.28
C ASP A 581 21.77 60.36 -63.27
N ALA A 582 21.59 60.99 -64.42
CA ALA A 582 21.40 62.43 -64.50
C ALA A 582 20.00 62.83 -63.90
N ALA A 583 18.96 62.09 -64.22
CA ALA A 583 17.61 62.34 -63.67
C ALA A 583 17.57 62.33 -62.14
N GLU A 584 18.23 61.36 -61.55
CA GLU A 584 18.38 61.26 -60.08
C GLU A 584 19.12 62.46 -59.49
N ARG A 585 20.23 62.90 -60.07
CA ARG A 585 21.00 64.08 -59.65
C ARG A 585 20.22 65.37 -59.70
N PHE A 586 19.40 65.57 -60.74
CA PHE A 586 18.59 66.78 -60.90
C PHE A 586 17.20 66.70 -60.24
N GLY A 587 16.86 65.50 -59.67
CA GLY A 587 15.52 65.28 -59.05
C GLY A 587 14.39 65.31 -60.08
N VAL A 588 14.68 64.74 -61.26
CA VAL A 588 13.75 64.52 -62.34
C VAL A 588 13.33 63.08 -62.36
N ASP A 589 12.06 62.81 -62.41
CA ASP A 589 11.52 61.46 -62.39
C ASP A 589 11.35 60.96 -63.82
N ARG A 590 11.96 59.79 -64.13
CA ARG A 590 11.70 59.11 -65.40
C ARG A 590 10.30 58.50 -65.38
N VAL A 591 9.53 58.84 -66.40
CA VAL A 591 8.19 58.28 -66.54
C VAL A 591 8.23 57.05 -67.48
N ARG A 592 8.81 57.24 -68.66
CA ARG A 592 8.84 56.20 -69.68
C ARG A 592 9.94 56.43 -70.67
N THR A 593 10.54 55.35 -71.21
CA THR A 593 11.45 55.37 -72.33
C THR A 593 10.82 54.61 -73.50
N THR A 594 10.85 55.18 -74.66
CA THR A 594 10.44 54.53 -75.91
C THR A 594 11.65 54.44 -76.85
N ARG A 595 11.59 53.76 -77.95
CA ARG A 595 12.69 53.45 -78.88
C ARG A 595 13.92 54.37 -78.80
N GLN A 596 13.76 55.64 -78.94
CA GLN A 596 14.82 56.66 -78.90
C GLN A 596 14.44 57.88 -78.07
N SER A 597 13.27 57.87 -77.49
CA SER A 597 12.74 59.01 -76.68
C SER A 597 12.72 58.73 -75.21
N TYR A 598 13.06 59.75 -74.44
CA TYR A 598 13.10 59.72 -73.00
C TYR A 598 12.09 60.73 -72.43
N LEU A 599 11.04 60.23 -71.79
CA LEU A 599 10.02 61.06 -71.16
C LEU A 599 10.25 61.13 -69.66
N ALA A 600 10.40 62.33 -69.16
CA ALA A 600 10.68 62.63 -67.78
C ALA A 600 9.86 63.85 -67.30
N SER A 601 9.76 63.94 -65.99
CA SER A 601 9.06 65.07 -65.36
C SER A 601 9.85 65.58 -64.14
N CYS A 602 9.71 66.87 -63.85
CA CYS A 602 10.21 67.43 -62.62
C CYS A 602 9.07 68.11 -61.88
N GLY A 603 8.86 67.71 -60.61
CA GLY A 603 7.79 68.21 -59.76
C GLY A 603 6.52 67.36 -59.72
N LEU A 604 6.56 66.13 -60.36
CA LEU A 604 5.43 65.20 -60.35
C LEU A 604 5.41 64.30 -59.11
N ALA A 605 6.48 63.57 -58.85
CA ALA A 605 6.55 62.71 -57.68
C ALA A 605 6.80 63.50 -56.37
N VAL A 606 7.64 64.53 -56.47
CA VAL A 606 7.91 65.44 -55.37
C VAL A 606 7.73 66.88 -55.90
N PRO A 607 6.69 67.61 -55.43
CA PRO A 607 6.46 68.99 -55.84
C PRO A 607 7.68 69.87 -55.54
N ARG A 608 8.08 70.65 -56.56
CA ARG A 608 9.30 71.50 -56.50
C ARG A 608 9.00 72.86 -57.09
N VAL A 609 9.37 73.93 -56.45
CA VAL A 609 9.21 75.27 -56.93
C VAL A 609 10.15 75.62 -58.14
N ASP A 610 11.31 74.99 -58.15
CA ASP A 610 12.35 75.18 -59.15
C ASP A 610 12.36 74.09 -60.28
N HIS A 611 11.15 73.45 -60.49
CA HIS A 611 11.02 72.35 -61.43
C HIS A 611 11.42 72.73 -62.87
N ALA A 612 11.08 73.95 -63.35
CA ALA A 612 11.39 74.40 -64.70
C ALA A 612 12.91 74.58 -64.91
N ARG A 613 13.59 75.20 -63.92
CA ARG A 613 15.04 75.39 -63.99
C ARG A 613 15.75 73.99 -63.98
N ARG A 614 15.39 73.10 -63.08
CA ARG A 614 15.96 71.76 -62.98
C ARG A 614 15.74 70.94 -64.26
N ALA A 615 14.55 71.03 -64.84
CA ALA A 615 14.23 70.33 -66.07
C ALA A 615 15.13 70.81 -67.26
N VAL A 616 15.37 72.16 -67.37
CA VAL A 616 16.24 72.72 -68.36
C VAL A 616 17.72 72.35 -68.07
N GLU A 617 18.23 72.41 -66.86
CA GLU A 617 19.55 71.99 -66.47
C GLU A 617 19.75 70.51 -66.75
N PHE A 618 18.75 69.67 -66.46
CA PHE A 618 18.74 68.25 -66.78
C PHE A 618 18.83 68.03 -68.31
N ALA A 619 18.00 68.71 -69.12
CA ALA A 619 18.07 68.58 -70.57
C ALA A 619 19.45 68.98 -71.16
N ARG A 620 20.13 69.98 -70.60
CA ARG A 620 21.47 70.37 -70.91
C ARG A 620 22.53 69.27 -70.57
N GLU A 621 22.32 68.65 -69.38
CA GLU A 621 23.15 67.53 -69.03
C GLU A 621 22.94 66.33 -69.94
N LEU A 622 21.71 66.03 -70.37
CA LEU A 622 21.39 65.02 -71.35
C LEU A 622 22.17 65.32 -72.71
N GLU A 623 22.18 66.56 -73.18
CA GLU A 623 22.90 66.99 -74.35
C GLU A 623 24.44 66.79 -74.18
N THR A 624 24.96 67.14 -73.01
CA THR A 624 26.40 66.92 -72.68
C THR A 624 26.75 65.46 -72.63
N ILE A 625 25.88 64.61 -71.96
CA ILE A 625 26.05 63.17 -71.90
C ILE A 625 26.07 62.58 -73.31
N LEU A 626 25.13 62.95 -74.13
CA LEU A 626 25.00 62.43 -75.50
C LEU A 626 26.18 62.89 -76.43
N ALA A 627 26.59 64.16 -76.28
CA ALA A 627 27.76 64.67 -77.00
C ALA A 627 29.08 63.94 -76.62
N ARG A 628 29.24 63.69 -75.33
CA ARG A 628 30.41 62.90 -74.81
C ARG A 628 30.35 61.46 -75.28
N TRP A 629 29.19 60.80 -75.22
CA TRP A 629 28.99 59.45 -75.69
C TRP A 629 29.20 59.35 -77.19
N SER A 630 28.66 60.30 -77.96
CA SER A 630 28.83 60.45 -79.41
C SER A 630 30.35 60.52 -79.84
N ALA A 631 31.06 61.42 -79.13
CA ALA A 631 32.52 61.58 -79.37
C ALA A 631 33.34 60.30 -79.02
N GLN A 632 32.93 59.59 -77.97
CA GLN A 632 33.61 58.32 -77.57
C GLN A 632 33.36 57.16 -78.50
N GLN A 633 32.18 57.10 -79.13
CA GLN A 633 31.79 56.05 -80.08
C GLN A 633 32.08 56.38 -81.52
N GLY A 634 32.46 57.61 -81.83
CA GLY A 634 32.74 58.07 -83.20
C GLY A 634 31.49 58.13 -84.08
N VAL A 635 30.34 58.44 -83.48
CA VAL A 635 29.02 58.51 -84.11
C VAL A 635 28.46 59.91 -83.97
N ASP A 636 27.52 60.28 -84.80
CA ASP A 636 26.96 61.62 -84.82
C ASP A 636 25.53 61.61 -84.26
N LEU A 637 25.43 61.68 -82.90
CA LEU A 637 24.15 61.69 -82.17
C LEU A 637 23.95 63.07 -81.52
N HIS A 638 22.72 63.56 -81.63
CA HIS A 638 22.36 64.84 -81.08
C HIS A 638 21.10 64.75 -80.26
N LEU A 639 21.01 65.61 -79.25
CA LEU A 639 19.75 65.72 -78.43
C LEU A 639 18.78 66.67 -79.10
N ARG A 640 17.56 66.26 -79.15
CA ARG A 640 16.42 67.17 -79.42
C ARG A 640 15.39 67.07 -78.30
N ALA A 641 15.29 68.07 -77.52
CA ALA A 641 14.40 68.09 -76.38
C ALA A 641 13.38 69.23 -76.41
N GLY A 642 12.17 68.92 -76.09
CA GLY A 642 11.06 69.85 -75.88
C GLY A 642 10.58 69.88 -74.49
N LEU A 643 10.44 71.05 -73.86
CA LEU A 643 10.02 71.20 -72.49
C LEU A 643 8.80 72.15 -72.43
N ASP A 644 7.84 71.75 -71.66
CA ASP A 644 6.72 72.59 -71.24
C ASP A 644 6.35 72.44 -69.74
N SER A 645 5.78 73.46 -69.18
CA SER A 645 5.35 73.46 -67.78
C SER A 645 3.85 73.65 -67.71
N GLY A 646 3.19 72.82 -66.93
CA GLY A 646 1.73 72.91 -66.79
C GLY A 646 1.17 71.71 -66.00
N ARG A 647 -0.12 71.55 -66.13
CA ARG A 647 -0.88 70.47 -65.49
C ARG A 647 -0.61 69.13 -66.18
N VAL A 648 -0.38 68.10 -65.32
CA VAL A 648 -0.16 66.77 -65.77
C VAL A 648 -0.92 65.82 -64.84
N THR A 649 -1.51 64.79 -65.44
CA THR A 649 -2.07 63.64 -64.75
C THR A 649 -1.19 62.44 -64.96
N SER A 650 -0.82 61.77 -63.93
CA SER A 650 -0.06 60.54 -64.03
C SER A 650 -0.82 59.38 -63.37
N GLY A 651 -0.55 58.12 -63.74
CA GLY A 651 -1.24 56.98 -63.14
C GLY A 651 -0.86 55.65 -63.75
N LEU A 652 -1.44 54.59 -63.19
CA LEU A 652 -1.26 53.21 -63.64
C LEU A 652 -2.30 52.88 -64.69
N ILE A 653 -1.85 52.41 -65.83
CA ILE A 653 -2.70 52.06 -66.99
C ILE A 653 -2.55 50.57 -67.27
N GLY A 654 -3.71 49.86 -67.41
CA GLY A 654 -3.77 48.45 -67.78
C GLY A 654 -4.05 47.50 -66.65
N ARG A 655 -4.79 46.40 -66.91
CA ARG A 655 -5.10 45.36 -65.91
C ARG A 655 -4.11 44.16 -65.94
N ALA A 656 -3.62 43.77 -67.08
CA ALA A 656 -2.75 42.61 -67.26
C ALA A 656 -1.25 42.98 -67.35
N ARG A 657 -0.97 44.18 -67.82
CA ARG A 657 0.35 44.80 -67.80
C ARG A 657 0.19 46.22 -67.30
N VAL A 658 0.50 46.42 -66.09
CA VAL A 658 0.39 47.74 -65.45
C VAL A 658 1.62 48.57 -65.86
N VAL A 659 1.36 49.72 -66.44
CA VAL A 659 2.41 50.67 -66.86
C VAL A 659 2.12 52.01 -66.22
N TYR A 660 3.12 52.60 -65.62
CA TYR A 660 3.07 53.96 -65.14
C TYR A 660 3.31 54.95 -66.26
N ASP A 661 2.41 55.87 -66.48
CA ASP A 661 2.52 56.86 -67.54
C ASP A 661 1.90 58.22 -67.11
N MET A 662 2.15 59.20 -67.88
CA MET A 662 1.56 60.57 -67.66
C MET A 662 0.98 61.17 -68.95
N TRP A 663 -0.02 61.99 -68.80
CA TRP A 663 -0.72 62.70 -69.87
C TRP A 663 -1.15 64.05 -69.40
N GLY A 664 -1.46 64.97 -70.35
CA GLY A 664 -1.87 66.33 -70.10
C GLY A 664 -1.39 67.33 -71.12
N ASP A 665 -1.84 68.56 -71.04
CA ASP A 665 -1.47 69.58 -72.01
C ASP A 665 0.05 69.85 -72.06
N ALA A 666 0.71 69.85 -70.88
CA ALA A 666 2.15 70.03 -70.81
C ALA A 666 2.95 68.89 -71.47
N VAL A 667 2.45 67.65 -71.38
CA VAL A 667 3.06 66.51 -72.07
C VAL A 667 2.94 66.62 -73.56
N ASN A 668 1.71 66.95 -74.01
CA ASN A 668 1.45 67.08 -75.40
C ASN A 668 2.25 68.27 -76.05
N LEU A 669 2.38 69.35 -75.33
CA LEU A 669 3.07 70.53 -75.82
C LEU A 669 4.61 70.32 -75.80
N ALA A 670 5.16 69.73 -74.79
CA ALA A 670 6.58 69.33 -74.78
C ALA A 670 6.94 68.37 -75.91
N PHE A 671 6.05 67.40 -76.21
CA PHE A 671 6.22 66.48 -77.32
C PHE A 671 6.15 67.29 -78.68
N ARG A 672 5.25 68.19 -78.87
CA ARG A 672 5.15 68.99 -80.04
C ARG A 672 6.30 69.93 -80.23
N VAL A 673 6.73 70.63 -79.18
CA VAL A 673 7.92 71.50 -79.21
C VAL A 673 9.16 70.75 -79.61
N GLN A 674 9.30 69.53 -79.19
CA GLN A 674 10.40 68.64 -79.63
C GLN A 674 10.23 68.21 -81.08
N GLY A 675 8.98 67.84 -81.53
CA GLY A 675 8.76 67.24 -82.89
C GLY A 675 8.75 68.24 -83.97
N ASP A 676 8.33 69.46 -83.77
CA ASP A 676 8.24 70.54 -84.76
C ASP A 676 9.58 71.23 -85.06
N SER A 677 10.63 70.95 -84.24
CA SER A 677 11.98 71.50 -84.48
C SER A 677 12.78 70.51 -85.33
N SER A 678 13.25 71.00 -86.50
CA SER A 678 14.05 70.24 -87.42
C SER A 678 15.54 70.18 -87.05
N GLU A 679 16.03 71.01 -86.18
CA GLU A 679 17.40 71.14 -85.75
C GLU A 679 17.61 70.52 -84.36
N PRO A 680 18.77 69.98 -84.08
CA PRO A 680 19.11 69.49 -82.67
C PRO A 680 19.16 70.70 -81.72
N GLY A 681 18.82 70.45 -80.45
CA GLY A 681 18.84 71.44 -79.36
C GLY A 681 17.73 71.28 -78.38
N ILE A 682 17.71 72.18 -77.39
CA ILE A 682 16.73 72.19 -76.31
C ILE A 682 15.74 73.33 -76.55
N PHE A 683 14.50 72.94 -76.69
CA PHE A 683 13.44 73.89 -77.05
C PHE A 683 12.44 73.98 -75.91
N VAL A 684 12.10 75.20 -75.50
CA VAL A 684 11.23 75.42 -74.34
C VAL A 684 10.07 76.34 -74.76
N THR A 685 8.93 76.12 -74.18
CA THR A 685 7.80 77.03 -74.36
C THR A 685 8.00 78.34 -73.59
N GLN A 686 7.14 79.41 -73.89
CA GLN A 686 7.16 80.64 -73.18
C GLN A 686 6.94 80.38 -71.61
N ARG A 687 6.14 79.38 -71.26
CA ARG A 687 5.86 79.07 -69.86
C ARG A 687 7.12 78.57 -69.09
N VAL A 688 7.99 77.84 -69.74
CA VAL A 688 9.28 77.42 -69.22
C VAL A 688 10.31 78.58 -69.27
N ALA A 689 10.32 79.36 -70.34
CA ALA A 689 11.24 80.47 -70.47
C ALA A 689 10.99 81.57 -69.41
N ASP A 690 9.75 81.82 -69.01
CA ASP A 690 9.41 82.76 -67.94
C ASP A 690 9.78 82.29 -66.53
N ARG A 691 10.14 80.99 -66.40
CA ARG A 691 10.42 80.33 -65.08
C ARG A 691 11.87 79.96 -64.89
N ILE A 692 12.66 80.20 -65.91
CA ILE A 692 14.15 79.92 -65.77
C ILE A 692 14.87 81.26 -65.49
N PRO A 693 16.00 81.25 -64.76
CA PRO A 693 16.76 82.44 -64.46
C PRO A 693 17.42 83.04 -65.73
N ASP A 694 17.56 84.37 -65.74
CA ASP A 694 18.20 85.10 -66.87
C ASP A 694 19.61 84.65 -67.16
N THR A 695 20.26 83.86 -66.32
CA THR A 695 21.54 83.26 -66.48
C THR A 695 21.54 82.12 -67.55
N ILE A 696 20.37 81.61 -67.88
CA ILE A 696 20.19 80.66 -68.99
C ILE A 696 19.65 81.43 -70.21
N PRO A 697 20.51 81.72 -71.20
CA PRO A 697 20.10 82.45 -72.35
C PRO A 697 19.13 81.66 -73.22
N VAL A 698 18.05 82.28 -73.68
CA VAL A 698 17.09 81.72 -74.61
C VAL A 698 16.99 82.57 -75.84
N LEU A 699 16.96 81.97 -77.00
CA LEU A 699 16.85 82.61 -78.31
C LEU A 699 15.46 82.30 -78.93
N PRO A 700 14.81 83.24 -79.61
CA PRO A 700 13.56 82.93 -80.28
C PRO A 700 13.76 81.80 -81.31
N ALA A 701 12.96 80.73 -81.26
CA ALA A 701 13.08 79.60 -82.18
C ALA A 701 11.85 79.37 -83.06
N GLY A 702 10.88 80.24 -82.99
CA GLY A 702 9.65 80.14 -83.79
C GLY A 702 8.34 80.16 -83.00
N GLU A 703 7.25 79.82 -83.64
CA GLU A 703 5.90 79.72 -83.02
C GLU A 703 5.28 78.39 -83.46
N ILE A 704 4.61 77.71 -82.51
CA ILE A 704 3.89 76.46 -82.79
C ILE A 704 2.40 76.71 -82.62
N GLU A 705 1.60 76.27 -83.60
CA GLU A 705 0.14 76.33 -83.50
C GLU A 705 -0.37 75.15 -82.60
N THR A 706 -1.13 75.46 -81.59
CA THR A 706 -1.77 74.52 -80.69
C THR A 706 -3.27 74.67 -80.69
N ALA A 707 -4.00 73.66 -80.14
CA ALA A 707 -5.42 73.78 -80.02
C ALA A 707 -5.89 74.98 -79.10
N SER A 708 -4.97 75.51 -78.34
CA SER A 708 -5.21 76.65 -77.39
C SER A 708 -4.62 77.97 -77.97
N GLY A 709 -4.14 77.99 -79.23
CA GLY A 709 -3.58 79.17 -79.87
C GLY A 709 -2.12 79.03 -80.12
N THR A 710 -1.53 80.06 -80.74
CA THR A 710 -0.08 80.09 -81.15
C THR A 710 0.81 80.23 -79.90
N GLN A 711 1.78 79.38 -79.74
CA GLN A 711 2.75 79.36 -78.59
C GLN A 711 4.13 79.70 -79.11
N ARG A 712 4.86 80.62 -78.47
CA ARG A 712 6.21 80.97 -78.77
C ARG A 712 7.13 79.92 -78.21
N VAL A 713 8.13 79.53 -79.06
CA VAL A 713 9.14 78.58 -78.65
C VAL A 713 10.51 79.26 -78.65
N TRP A 714 11.22 78.89 -77.61
CA TRP A 714 12.58 79.42 -77.38
C TRP A 714 13.61 78.26 -77.41
N ARG A 715 14.74 78.53 -78.01
CA ARG A 715 15.89 77.60 -77.97
C ARG A 715 16.80 77.98 -76.77
N VAL A 716 17.18 77.05 -75.96
CA VAL A 716 18.12 77.31 -74.89
C VAL A 716 19.52 77.44 -75.54
N GLY A 717 20.17 78.61 -75.32
CA GLY A 717 21.54 78.86 -75.84
C GLY A 717 22.63 78.10 -75.15
N ALA A 718 23.78 78.00 -75.83
CA ALA A 718 25.00 77.45 -75.13
C ALA A 718 25.37 78.34 -73.97
N PRO A 719 25.91 77.84 -72.90
CA PRO A 719 26.44 78.65 -71.78
C PRO A 719 27.58 79.55 -72.37
N PRO A 720 27.73 80.79 -71.85
CA PRO A 720 28.86 81.61 -72.22
C PRO A 720 30.11 80.88 -71.95
N ALA A 721 31.09 80.83 -72.95
CA ALA A 721 32.38 80.27 -72.73
C ALA A 721 33.04 80.96 -71.55
N GLU A 722 33.42 80.19 -70.50
CA GLU A 722 34.24 80.70 -69.43
C GLU A 722 35.57 81.18 -70.04
N GLU A 723 35.87 82.50 -69.89
CA GLU A 723 37.18 83.10 -70.22
C GLU A 723 38.24 82.64 -69.24
#